data_f43db140bf9f502beedc353a166136a5
#
_entry.id   f43db140bf9f502beedc353a166136a5
#
_cell.length_a   1.000
_cell.length_b   1.000
_cell.length_c   1.000
_cell.angle_alpha   90.00
_cell.angle_beta   90.00
_cell.angle_gamma   90.00
#
_symmetry.space_group_name_H-M   'P 1'
#
loop_
_entity.id
_entity.type
_entity.pdbx_description
1 polymer ?
#
loop_
_entity_poly.entity_id
_entity_poly.type
_entity_poly.pdbx_seq_one_letter_code
_entity_poly.pdbx_strand_id
1 'polypeptide(L)'
;MRTYKYILFFNEINIDAIDKVGGKNASLGEMYNQLNPIGIIIPNGFAVTAEGYRLFRKTNRLEQLLQDLLLSLDTKEYSNLSLIGEKARNLILSAAIPDEIRDEIKVAYQSLSEQCGTSNLDVAVRSSATSEDLPTASFAGRMESFLHINGEQELLSTIHRCYASLFTDRAIKYRHDMDFTKLDIAISVGVQQMVRSDIAASGVAFTIDPDSGFENTIIINSIWGLGENIVQGTVTPDEWIVFKPTLTNPNVNPILKRQCGQKEFTMIYKDAVSGSAAENTIVNTDTSLEKQKQFSLNDKEVIQLAQWCLKIEKHYKKAMDIEWAKDGLNNQLYIVQARPETVHGKANKQLREIYKLKEKSTLLAKGIALGDKIASGKARILNNPQEGDLLQNGEIIVTDVTNPDWDPIMKRAAAIITNKGGRTSHAAIVARELGTVAVVGCGDATSAIKNGQEITVSCAEGTAGNIYDGLLKWDITEQDFSALKMPETHPMLILSDPERAFELSQYPNQGVGLMRMEFAISNTIKIHPLALCEPEKITDKNIKSEIAALTEGYEDPKKYFIDKLAEAVAIVAAAFYPKEVIVRMSDFKSNEYANLIGGQFYEPKEENPMIGFRGASRYYSDFYRKGFALECEAMKKVRNEMGLLNVKLMIPFCRTIEEGENVLAEMTNNGLVQGINGLQVYVMIEIPSNVLMAAEFAKLFDGFSIGSNDLTQLTLGLDRDSALVSYLFNEENPAVKYLIKETIKVAKHYEIKVGLCGQAPSDIPEFAAFLVQEGIDSISFNPDALIKGIENILEAEHKTKRTITN
;
A
#
# COMPACT_ATOMS: atom_id res chain seq x y z
N MET A 1 22.66 22.17 36.90
CA MET A 1 22.48 22.08 35.41
C MET A 1 22.98 23.39 34.82
N ARG A 2 23.80 23.32 33.74
CA ARG A 2 24.27 24.52 33.03
C ARG A 2 23.09 25.01 32.18
N THR A 3 22.75 26.26 32.25
CA THR A 3 21.67 26.86 31.45
C THR A 3 22.27 27.29 30.12
N TYR A 4 21.86 26.69 29.02
CA TYR A 4 22.21 27.10 27.68
C TYR A 4 21.22 28.16 27.18
N LYS A 5 21.67 29.07 26.35
CA LYS A 5 20.82 30.12 25.77
C LYS A 5 20.35 29.76 24.36
N TYR A 6 21.21 29.07 23.61
CA TYR A 6 20.96 28.74 22.19
C TYR A 6 20.86 27.23 21.92
N ILE A 7 20.95 26.40 22.97
CA ILE A 7 20.87 24.95 22.90
C ILE A 7 19.72 24.45 23.77
N LEU A 8 18.96 23.50 23.26
CA LEU A 8 17.98 22.71 24.03
C LEU A 8 18.25 21.23 23.79
N PHE A 9 18.40 20.44 24.85
CA PHE A 9 18.44 18.99 24.74
C PHE A 9 17.03 18.42 24.48
N PHE A 10 16.91 17.24 23.88
CA PHE A 10 15.60 16.65 23.58
C PHE A 10 14.73 16.45 24.81
N ASN A 11 15.33 16.20 25.97
CA ASN A 11 14.59 16.13 27.23
C ASN A 11 14.03 17.49 27.74
N GLU A 12 14.41 18.60 27.13
CA GLU A 12 13.91 19.95 27.41
C GLU A 12 12.93 20.47 26.34
N ILE A 13 12.67 19.67 25.29
CA ILE A 13 11.84 20.03 24.15
C ILE A 13 10.51 19.28 24.20
N ASN A 14 9.42 19.97 23.90
CA ASN A 14 8.09 19.40 23.70
C ASN A 14 7.49 19.89 22.38
N ILE A 15 6.29 19.40 22.05
CA ILE A 15 5.62 19.73 20.78
C ILE A 15 5.29 21.23 20.65
N ASP A 16 5.15 21.98 21.73
CA ASP A 16 4.85 23.42 21.71
C ASP A 16 6.08 24.29 21.41
N ALA A 17 7.28 23.71 21.33
CA ALA A 17 8.52 24.43 21.07
C ALA A 17 8.83 24.63 19.58
N ILE A 18 7.86 24.46 18.66
CA ILE A 18 8.06 24.58 17.21
C ILE A 18 8.67 25.93 16.80
N ASP A 19 8.27 27.02 17.43
CA ASP A 19 8.80 28.37 17.21
C ASP A 19 10.29 28.51 17.55
N LYS A 20 10.80 27.64 18.45
CA LYS A 20 12.19 27.64 18.93
C LYS A 20 13.08 26.64 18.21
N VAL A 21 12.55 25.44 17.91
CA VAL A 21 13.36 24.33 17.42
C VAL A 21 12.88 23.73 16.09
N GLY A 22 11.80 24.25 15.51
CA GLY A 22 11.18 23.69 14.30
C GLY A 22 10.41 22.40 14.53
N GLY A 23 9.60 21.99 13.57
CA GLY A 23 8.65 20.86 13.70
C GLY A 23 9.35 19.53 13.96
N LYS A 24 10.40 19.20 13.23
CA LYS A 24 11.14 17.92 13.39
C LYS A 24 11.75 17.76 14.77
N ASN A 25 12.43 18.79 15.27
CA ASN A 25 13.07 18.76 16.59
C ASN A 25 12.04 18.79 17.72
N ALA A 26 10.93 19.51 17.55
CA ALA A 26 9.81 19.50 18.49
C ALA A 26 9.19 18.10 18.61
N SER A 27 8.96 17.44 17.49
CA SER A 27 8.46 16.06 17.48
C SER A 27 9.45 15.08 18.10
N LEU A 28 10.76 15.20 17.83
CA LEU A 28 11.80 14.36 18.45
C LEU A 28 11.84 14.53 19.96
N GLY A 29 11.83 15.78 20.45
CA GLY A 29 11.79 16.07 21.89
C GLY A 29 10.53 15.54 22.58
N GLU A 30 9.36 15.74 21.94
CA GLU A 30 8.08 15.19 22.42
C GLU A 30 8.17 13.66 22.54
N MET A 31 8.60 12.97 21.47
CA MET A 31 8.75 11.52 21.49
C MET A 31 9.79 11.07 22.51
N TYR A 32 10.90 11.76 22.65
CA TYR A 32 11.94 11.44 23.62
C TYR A 32 11.39 11.47 25.05
N ASN A 33 10.60 12.47 25.38
CA ASN A 33 10.03 12.65 26.72
C ASN A 33 8.84 11.75 27.00
N GLN A 34 7.94 11.56 26.04
CA GLN A 34 6.66 10.88 26.28
C GLN A 34 6.69 9.40 25.90
N LEU A 35 7.52 9.01 24.93
CA LEU A 35 7.48 7.66 24.36
C LEU A 35 8.65 6.77 24.80
N ASN A 36 9.83 7.32 25.08
CA ASN A 36 10.94 6.54 25.68
C ASN A 36 10.51 5.84 27.01
N PRO A 37 9.80 6.51 27.93
CA PRO A 37 9.37 5.86 29.16
C PRO A 37 8.43 4.66 28.98
N ILE A 38 7.75 4.56 27.83
CA ILE A 38 6.86 3.44 27.49
C ILE A 38 7.49 2.43 26.54
N GLY A 39 8.84 2.49 26.37
CA GLY A 39 9.64 1.49 25.68
C GLY A 39 9.82 1.70 24.17
N ILE A 40 9.53 2.91 23.65
CA ILE A 40 9.88 3.29 22.27
C ILE A 40 11.22 4.03 22.32
N ILE A 41 12.22 3.49 21.65
CA ILE A 41 13.59 4.03 21.76
C ILE A 41 13.78 5.15 20.75
N ILE A 42 14.10 6.35 21.25
CA ILE A 42 14.44 7.53 20.47
C ILE A 42 15.92 7.86 20.72
N PRO A 43 16.76 8.02 19.69
CA PRO A 43 18.15 8.41 19.90
C PRO A 43 18.24 9.76 20.61
N ASN A 44 19.20 9.90 21.54
CA ASN A 44 19.41 11.13 22.27
C ASN A 44 19.98 12.24 21.36
N GLY A 45 19.82 13.49 21.78
CA GLY A 45 20.31 14.63 21.00
C GLY A 45 20.00 15.99 21.62
N PHE A 46 20.37 17.03 20.89
CA PHE A 46 20.03 18.41 21.20
C PHE A 46 19.69 19.20 19.93
N ALA A 47 19.09 20.34 20.07
CA ALA A 47 18.80 21.28 18.99
C ALA A 47 19.51 22.62 19.23
N VAL A 48 20.19 23.12 18.19
CA VAL A 48 20.58 24.53 18.11
C VAL A 48 19.34 25.32 17.73
N THR A 49 18.92 26.25 18.57
CA THR A 49 17.63 26.92 18.44
C THR A 49 17.59 27.92 17.27
N ALA A 50 16.38 28.26 16.82
CA ALA A 50 16.14 29.33 15.85
C ALA A 50 16.70 30.68 16.32
N GLU A 51 16.75 30.94 17.63
CA GLU A 51 17.36 32.15 18.18
C GLU A 51 18.87 32.19 17.93
N GLY A 52 19.56 31.04 17.99
CA GLY A 52 20.96 30.92 17.59
C GLY A 52 21.18 31.33 16.13
N TYR A 53 20.29 30.88 15.21
CA TYR A 53 20.35 31.30 13.82
C TYR A 53 20.06 32.79 13.63
N ARG A 54 19.11 33.37 14.36
CA ARG A 54 18.85 34.84 14.32
C ARG A 54 20.04 35.64 14.80
N LEU A 55 20.68 35.20 15.89
CA LEU A 55 21.93 35.85 16.37
C LEU A 55 23.05 35.76 15.31
N PHE A 56 23.23 34.59 14.67
CA PHE A 56 24.21 34.41 13.59
C PHE A 56 23.98 35.42 12.46
N ARG A 57 22.74 35.56 11.97
CA ARG A 57 22.43 36.53 10.90
C ARG A 57 22.67 37.98 11.32
N LYS A 58 22.24 38.31 12.55
CA LYS A 58 22.37 39.68 13.10
C LYS A 58 23.82 40.10 13.28
N THR A 59 24.65 39.24 13.89
CA THR A 59 26.09 39.54 14.16
C THR A 59 26.84 39.74 12.85
N ASN A 60 26.55 38.97 11.82
CA ASN A 60 27.20 39.05 10.51
C ASN A 60 26.51 40.04 9.54
N ARG A 61 25.48 40.77 9.97
CA ARG A 61 24.71 41.74 9.16
C ARG A 61 24.17 41.16 7.85
N LEU A 62 23.76 39.88 7.88
CA LEU A 62 23.30 39.15 6.69
C LEU A 62 21.86 39.49 6.28
N GLU A 63 21.05 40.06 7.15
CA GLU A 63 19.63 40.29 6.90
C GLU A 63 19.38 41.13 5.63
N GLN A 64 20.01 42.31 5.58
CA GLN A 64 19.84 43.23 4.45
C GLN A 64 20.45 42.64 3.17
N LEU A 65 21.65 42.04 3.28
CA LEU A 65 22.36 41.45 2.13
C LEU A 65 21.57 40.33 1.46
N LEU A 66 20.98 39.44 2.26
CA LEU A 66 20.15 38.33 1.76
C LEU A 66 18.83 38.86 1.20
N GLN A 67 18.25 39.89 1.83
CA GLN A 67 17.00 40.49 1.34
C GLN A 67 17.21 41.15 -0.03
N ASP A 68 18.24 41.94 -0.17
CA ASP A 68 18.58 42.65 -1.44
C ASP A 68 18.86 41.63 -2.55
N LEU A 69 19.55 40.54 -2.21
CA LEU A 69 19.84 39.45 -3.13
C LEU A 69 18.59 38.73 -3.60
N LEU A 70 17.69 38.39 -2.69
CA LEU A 70 16.43 37.72 -3.04
C LEU A 70 15.46 38.64 -3.79
N LEU A 71 15.46 39.95 -3.57
CA LEU A 71 14.70 40.91 -4.35
C LEU A 71 15.16 40.99 -5.82
N SER A 72 16.39 40.59 -6.13
CA SER A 72 16.92 40.52 -7.50
C SER A 72 16.53 39.23 -8.25
N LEU A 73 15.78 38.32 -7.61
CA LEU A 73 15.31 37.07 -8.23
C LEU A 73 14.31 37.36 -9.35
N ASP A 74 14.53 36.77 -10.51
CA ASP A 74 13.53 36.69 -11.56
C ASP A 74 12.42 35.71 -11.14
N THR A 75 11.31 36.24 -10.67
CA THR A 75 10.18 35.48 -10.12
C THR A 75 9.24 34.92 -11.16
N LYS A 76 9.42 35.24 -12.45
CA LYS A 76 8.57 34.74 -13.54
C LYS A 76 9.15 33.48 -14.17
N GLU A 77 10.41 33.56 -14.58
CA GLU A 77 11.06 32.46 -15.30
C GLU A 77 12.12 31.75 -14.46
N TYR A 78 12.47 32.31 -13.28
CA TYR A 78 13.51 31.79 -12.39
C TYR A 78 14.89 31.65 -13.09
N SER A 79 15.12 32.44 -14.15
CA SER A 79 16.30 32.34 -14.99
C SER A 79 17.64 32.59 -14.26
N ASN A 80 17.60 33.32 -13.13
CA ASN A 80 18.77 33.60 -12.30
C ASN A 80 18.77 32.87 -10.93
N LEU A 81 17.88 31.90 -10.71
CA LEU A 81 17.66 31.23 -9.43
C LEU A 81 18.94 30.58 -8.90
N SER A 82 19.64 29.80 -9.73
CA SER A 82 20.89 29.13 -9.34
C SER A 82 21.96 30.08 -8.92
N LEU A 83 22.16 31.20 -9.66
CA LEU A 83 23.13 32.24 -9.35
C LEU A 83 22.78 32.94 -8.02
N ILE A 84 21.50 33.23 -7.77
CA ILE A 84 21.04 33.87 -6.54
C ILE A 84 21.21 32.90 -5.35
N GLY A 85 20.83 31.64 -5.53
CA GLY A 85 21.01 30.59 -4.52
C GLY A 85 22.46 30.38 -4.14
N GLU A 86 23.37 30.28 -5.12
CA GLU A 86 24.82 30.16 -4.90
C GLU A 86 25.37 31.33 -4.12
N LYS A 87 25.05 32.59 -4.53
CA LYS A 87 25.50 33.80 -3.83
C LYS A 87 24.98 33.83 -2.39
N ALA A 88 23.73 33.47 -2.15
CA ALA A 88 23.19 33.45 -0.81
C ALA A 88 23.89 32.40 0.08
N ARG A 89 24.11 31.20 -0.45
CA ARG A 89 24.86 30.15 0.28
C ARG A 89 26.29 30.57 0.59
N ASN A 90 26.96 31.19 -0.36
CA ASN A 90 28.33 31.69 -0.15
C ASN A 90 28.38 32.80 0.89
N LEU A 91 27.41 33.72 0.96
CA LEU A 91 27.28 34.71 2.03
C LEU A 91 27.16 34.06 3.42
N ILE A 92 26.32 33.03 3.53
CA ILE A 92 26.17 32.27 4.77
C ILE A 92 27.46 31.56 5.13
N LEU A 93 28.05 30.78 4.22
CA LEU A 93 29.23 29.94 4.47
C LEU A 93 30.50 30.75 4.74
N SER A 94 30.59 32.03 4.29
CA SER A 94 31.70 32.90 4.58
C SER A 94 31.60 33.64 5.92
N ALA A 95 30.39 33.62 6.53
CA ALA A 95 30.12 34.31 7.80
C ALA A 95 30.62 33.48 8.99
N ALA A 96 31.15 34.08 10.04
CA ALA A 96 31.64 33.37 11.22
C ALA A 96 30.49 33.03 12.18
N ILE A 97 30.47 31.81 12.72
CA ILE A 97 29.55 31.44 13.81
C ILE A 97 29.98 32.21 15.07
N PRO A 98 29.09 33.00 15.70
CA PRO A 98 29.42 33.76 16.92
C PRO A 98 29.97 32.85 18.02
N ASP A 99 30.97 33.36 18.75
CA ASP A 99 31.64 32.59 19.79
C ASP A 99 30.68 32.02 20.84
N GLU A 100 29.66 32.79 21.21
CA GLU A 100 28.64 32.37 22.18
C GLU A 100 27.90 31.07 21.72
N ILE A 101 27.53 30.99 20.45
CA ILE A 101 26.84 29.82 19.88
C ILE A 101 27.85 28.67 19.72
N ARG A 102 29.03 28.95 19.18
CA ARG A 102 30.08 27.96 18.94
C ARG A 102 30.47 27.25 20.23
N ASP A 103 30.68 27.99 21.32
CA ASP A 103 31.11 27.43 22.60
C ASP A 103 30.00 26.63 23.27
N GLU A 104 28.70 27.04 23.16
CA GLU A 104 27.60 26.25 23.61
C GLU A 104 27.45 24.94 22.82
N ILE A 105 27.58 24.94 21.48
CA ILE A 105 27.56 23.75 20.64
C ILE A 105 28.62 22.74 21.10
N LYS A 106 29.86 23.19 21.29
CA LYS A 106 30.95 22.32 21.73
C LYS A 106 30.67 21.65 23.05
N VAL A 107 30.25 22.45 24.05
CA VAL A 107 29.92 21.91 25.38
C VAL A 107 28.74 20.96 25.32
N ALA A 108 27.70 21.24 24.51
CA ALA A 108 26.55 20.35 24.33
C ALA A 108 26.96 19.03 23.65
N TYR A 109 27.82 19.07 22.63
CA TYR A 109 28.30 17.86 21.96
C TYR A 109 29.17 16.99 22.89
N GLN A 110 30.05 17.58 23.68
CA GLN A 110 30.83 16.88 24.70
C GLN A 110 29.90 16.21 25.73
N SER A 111 28.91 16.98 26.26
CA SER A 111 27.93 16.44 27.20
C SER A 111 27.12 15.29 26.61
N LEU A 112 26.68 15.39 25.35
CA LEU A 112 25.95 14.32 24.64
C LEU A 112 26.85 13.08 24.45
N SER A 113 28.11 13.29 24.08
CA SER A 113 29.10 12.21 23.90
C SER A 113 29.34 11.44 25.22
N GLU A 114 29.49 12.17 26.34
CA GLU A 114 29.66 11.58 27.68
C GLU A 114 28.41 10.77 28.09
N GLN A 115 27.19 11.31 27.84
CA GLN A 115 25.92 10.59 28.12
C GLN A 115 25.79 9.30 27.30
N CYS A 116 26.37 9.25 26.10
CA CYS A 116 26.39 8.05 25.24
C CYS A 116 27.62 7.16 25.49
N GLY A 117 28.47 7.48 26.48
CA GLY A 117 29.63 6.66 26.89
C GLY A 117 30.81 6.69 25.92
N THR A 118 30.96 7.76 25.13
CA THR A 118 32.07 7.97 24.18
C THR A 118 32.65 9.37 24.30
N SER A 119 33.87 9.58 23.84
CA SER A 119 34.50 10.90 23.78
C SER A 119 34.22 11.66 22.47
N ASN A 120 33.76 10.97 21.45
CA ASN A 120 33.52 11.50 20.10
C ASN A 120 32.36 10.76 19.46
N LEU A 121 31.16 11.28 19.72
CA LEU A 121 29.92 10.64 19.27
C LEU A 121 29.70 10.86 17.78
N ASP A 122 29.34 9.81 17.09
CA ASP A 122 28.84 9.88 15.73
C ASP A 122 27.40 10.42 15.74
N VAL A 123 27.13 11.49 14.96
CA VAL A 123 25.84 12.17 14.96
C VAL A 123 25.28 12.40 13.56
N ALA A 124 23.95 12.40 13.48
CA ALA A 124 23.21 12.96 12.36
C ALA A 124 22.88 14.42 12.65
N VAL A 125 23.10 15.29 11.66
CA VAL A 125 22.83 16.73 11.76
C VAL A 125 21.76 17.09 10.77
N ARG A 126 20.61 17.55 11.27
CA ARG A 126 19.39 17.74 10.47
C ARG A 126 18.84 19.15 10.64
N SER A 127 18.46 19.78 9.54
CA SER A 127 17.76 21.06 9.58
C SER A 127 16.29 20.89 9.96
N SER A 128 15.76 21.83 10.72
CA SER A 128 14.34 21.88 11.17
C SER A 128 13.86 23.34 11.12
N ALA A 129 13.04 23.69 10.12
CA ALA A 129 12.55 25.06 10.01
C ALA A 129 11.33 25.29 10.92
N THR A 130 11.20 26.53 11.42
CA THR A 130 10.07 26.92 12.29
C THR A 130 8.72 26.96 11.56
N SER A 131 8.73 26.89 10.23
CA SER A 131 7.53 26.89 9.37
C SER A 131 7.39 25.60 8.53
N GLU A 132 8.09 24.51 8.88
CA GLU A 132 8.20 23.31 8.06
C GLU A 132 6.90 22.48 8.02
N ASP A 133 6.16 22.40 9.12
CA ASP A 133 4.99 21.53 9.30
C ASP A 133 3.69 22.34 9.48
N LEU A 134 3.51 23.41 8.70
CA LEU A 134 2.24 24.11 8.68
C LEU A 134 1.16 23.26 7.98
N PRO A 135 -0.10 23.29 8.44
CA PRO A 135 -1.20 22.49 7.85
C PRO A 135 -1.45 22.75 6.35
N THR A 136 -0.89 23.84 5.82
CA THR A 136 -1.06 24.28 4.43
C THR A 136 0.19 24.14 3.58
N ALA A 137 1.36 23.78 4.17
CA ALA A 137 2.62 23.76 3.46
C ALA A 137 3.60 22.77 4.09
N SER A 138 4.10 21.81 3.31
CA SER A 138 5.11 20.85 3.73
C SER A 138 6.47 21.16 3.08
N PHE A 139 7.52 21.32 3.89
CA PHE A 139 8.91 21.40 3.45
C PHE A 139 9.57 20.02 3.31
N ALA A 140 8.77 18.94 3.28
CA ALA A 140 9.28 17.58 3.24
C ALA A 140 10.29 17.35 2.11
N GLY A 141 11.44 16.75 2.43
CA GLY A 141 12.48 16.41 1.46
C GLY A 141 13.28 17.60 0.88
N ARG A 142 13.07 18.83 1.36
CA ARG A 142 13.64 20.04 0.75
C ARG A 142 14.84 20.61 1.49
N MET A 143 15.17 20.06 2.66
CA MET A 143 16.29 20.46 3.49
C MET A 143 17.30 19.33 3.64
N GLU A 144 18.56 19.68 3.82
CA GLU A 144 19.66 18.72 3.87
C GLU A 144 19.74 18.03 5.25
N SER A 145 20.08 16.75 5.23
CA SER A 145 20.48 15.95 6.38
C SER A 145 21.91 15.46 6.14
N PHE A 146 22.73 15.56 7.16
CA PHE A 146 24.11 15.13 7.11
C PHE A 146 24.29 13.98 8.10
N LEU A 147 24.77 12.85 7.61
CA LEU A 147 24.97 11.63 8.37
C LEU A 147 26.46 11.38 8.61
N HIS A 148 26.76 10.65 9.69
CA HIS A 148 28.13 10.26 10.02
C HIS A 148 29.04 11.46 10.24
N ILE A 149 28.61 12.39 11.09
CA ILE A 149 29.39 13.58 11.49
C ILE A 149 30.08 13.29 12.81
N ASN A 150 31.40 13.50 12.83
CA ASN A 150 32.25 13.09 13.94
C ASN A 150 33.25 14.21 14.32
N GLY A 151 33.18 14.65 15.58
CA GLY A 151 34.05 15.65 16.10
C GLY A 151 33.54 17.10 16.01
N GLU A 152 34.03 17.94 16.91
CA GLU A 152 33.52 19.31 17.10
C GLU A 152 33.69 20.21 15.86
N GLN A 153 34.79 20.08 15.13
CA GLN A 153 35.05 20.92 13.95
C GLN A 153 34.10 20.58 12.80
N GLU A 154 33.94 19.29 12.55
CA GLU A 154 33.02 18.80 11.50
C GLU A 154 31.58 19.13 11.85
N LEU A 155 31.18 18.96 13.10
CA LEU A 155 29.85 19.36 13.59
C LEU A 155 29.56 20.84 13.35
N LEU A 156 30.50 21.74 13.70
CA LEU A 156 30.36 23.19 13.48
C LEU A 156 30.24 23.52 12.00
N SER A 157 31.08 22.91 11.16
CA SER A 157 31.04 23.09 9.70
C SER A 157 29.69 22.61 9.14
N THR A 158 29.18 21.49 9.64
CA THR A 158 27.89 20.90 9.19
C THR A 158 26.69 21.73 9.64
N ILE A 159 26.70 22.28 10.87
CA ILE A 159 25.65 23.22 11.32
C ILE A 159 25.64 24.45 10.41
N HIS A 160 26.81 24.94 10.00
CA HIS A 160 26.95 26.06 9.08
C HIS A 160 26.34 25.72 7.68
N ARG A 161 26.59 24.51 7.18
CA ARG A 161 25.97 24.00 5.95
C ARG A 161 24.44 23.87 6.10
N CYS A 162 23.90 23.42 7.25
CA CYS A 162 22.48 23.44 7.53
C CYS A 162 21.88 24.85 7.42
N TYR A 163 22.55 25.88 7.91
CA TYR A 163 22.11 27.27 7.74
C TYR A 163 22.05 27.68 6.27
N ALA A 164 23.03 27.27 5.47
CA ALA A 164 23.07 27.54 4.04
C ALA A 164 21.99 26.81 3.25
N SER A 165 21.50 25.66 3.72
CA SER A 165 20.49 24.84 3.04
C SER A 165 19.12 25.54 2.89
N LEU A 166 18.83 26.58 3.70
CA LEU A 166 17.68 27.46 3.48
C LEU A 166 17.72 28.23 2.14
N PHE A 167 18.87 28.29 1.49
CA PHE A 167 19.12 29.04 0.26
C PHE A 167 19.49 28.11 -0.90
N THR A 168 19.11 26.86 -0.86
CA THR A 168 19.08 26.00 -2.05
C THR A 168 18.04 26.51 -3.04
N ASP A 169 18.26 26.26 -4.31
CA ASP A 169 17.39 26.74 -5.39
C ASP A 169 15.94 26.30 -5.15
N ARG A 170 15.74 25.04 -4.74
CA ARG A 170 14.43 24.50 -4.35
C ARG A 170 13.79 25.18 -3.13
N ALA A 171 14.61 25.52 -2.10
CA ALA A 171 14.12 26.20 -0.91
C ALA A 171 13.72 27.65 -1.18
N ILE A 172 14.47 28.36 -2.04
CA ILE A 172 14.14 29.72 -2.49
C ILE A 172 12.86 29.72 -3.29
N LYS A 173 12.74 28.87 -4.31
CA LYS A 173 11.55 28.75 -5.15
C LYS A 173 10.31 28.44 -4.34
N TYR A 174 10.39 27.43 -3.45
CA TYR A 174 9.27 27.08 -2.61
C TYR A 174 8.75 28.21 -1.72
N ARG A 175 9.65 28.94 -1.08
CA ARG A 175 9.28 30.12 -0.27
C ARG A 175 8.55 31.18 -1.08
N HIS A 176 8.96 31.35 -2.34
CA HIS A 176 8.29 32.26 -3.24
C HIS A 176 6.90 31.74 -3.64
N ASP A 177 6.80 30.49 -4.07
CA ASP A 177 5.56 29.86 -4.51
C ASP A 177 4.46 29.81 -3.42
N MET A 178 4.88 29.78 -2.13
CA MET A 178 3.99 29.73 -0.97
C MET A 178 3.76 31.11 -0.33
N ASP A 179 4.20 32.19 -0.98
CA ASP A 179 4.13 33.58 -0.48
C ASP A 179 4.81 33.80 0.89
N PHE A 180 5.79 32.96 1.21
CA PHE A 180 6.68 33.16 2.38
C PHE A 180 7.79 34.15 2.04
N THR A 181 7.43 35.31 1.52
CA THR A 181 8.38 36.33 1.01
C THR A 181 9.17 37.03 2.12
N LYS A 182 8.78 36.85 3.38
CA LYS A 182 9.45 37.46 4.54
C LYS A 182 10.59 36.57 5.04
N LEU A 183 11.73 37.13 5.26
CA LEU A 183 12.95 36.51 5.86
C LEU A 183 12.76 36.02 7.32
N ASP A 184 11.57 35.97 7.83
CA ASP A 184 11.23 35.53 9.19
C ASP A 184 11.28 33.99 9.38
N ILE A 185 11.52 33.23 8.31
CA ILE A 185 11.76 31.80 8.44
C ILE A 185 13.11 31.60 9.12
N ALA A 186 13.07 31.04 10.31
CA ALA A 186 14.27 30.67 11.04
C ALA A 186 14.47 29.15 10.96
N ILE A 187 15.72 28.74 11.07
CA ILE A 187 16.12 27.34 11.07
C ILE A 187 16.71 26.97 12.43
N SER A 188 16.31 25.85 12.94
CA SER A 188 16.95 25.12 14.02
C SER A 188 17.74 23.95 13.43
N VAL A 189 18.79 23.51 14.10
CA VAL A 189 19.59 22.36 13.67
C VAL A 189 19.56 21.30 14.76
N GLY A 190 19.00 20.14 14.45
CA GLY A 190 19.01 18.97 15.34
C GLY A 190 20.34 18.22 15.20
N VAL A 191 20.94 17.89 16.33
CA VAL A 191 22.12 17.04 16.45
C VAL A 191 21.71 15.81 17.23
N GLN A 192 21.57 14.67 16.51
CA GLN A 192 21.03 13.43 17.05
C GLN A 192 22.08 12.33 17.00
N GLN A 193 22.18 11.51 18.05
CA GLN A 193 22.99 10.30 18.05
C GLN A 193 22.70 9.45 16.81
N MET A 194 23.73 9.05 16.10
CA MET A 194 23.62 8.21 14.92
C MET A 194 23.29 6.78 15.31
N VAL A 195 22.33 6.16 14.60
CA VAL A 195 22.02 4.74 14.70
C VAL A 195 22.81 4.00 13.64
N ARG A 196 23.55 2.97 13.99
CA ARG A 196 24.45 2.22 13.09
C ARG A 196 23.68 1.27 12.17
N SER A 197 22.74 1.84 11.42
CA SER A 197 22.00 1.09 10.40
C SER A 197 22.79 0.78 9.14
N ASP A 198 23.93 1.45 8.93
CA ASP A 198 24.89 1.15 7.86
C ASP A 198 25.32 -0.33 7.84
N ILE A 199 25.34 -0.99 8.98
CA ILE A 199 25.65 -2.42 9.14
C ILE A 199 24.41 -3.27 9.47
N ALA A 200 23.21 -2.69 9.38
CA ALA A 200 21.93 -3.37 9.63
C ALA A 200 20.86 -2.95 8.63
N ALA A 201 19.75 -2.37 9.09
CA ALA A 201 18.60 -2.01 8.26
C ALA A 201 17.98 -0.70 8.73
N SER A 202 17.25 -0.04 7.82
CA SER A 202 16.46 1.14 8.11
C SER A 202 15.24 1.21 7.20
N GLY A 203 14.33 2.13 7.48
CA GLY A 203 13.18 2.26 6.64
C GLY A 203 12.16 3.29 7.10
N VAL A 204 10.97 3.20 6.52
CA VAL A 204 9.84 4.06 6.83
C VAL A 204 8.63 3.23 7.20
N ALA A 205 7.71 3.81 7.95
CA ALA A 205 6.44 3.19 8.29
C ALA A 205 5.31 4.23 8.24
N PHE A 206 4.18 3.85 7.64
CA PHE A 206 2.97 4.66 7.59
C PHE A 206 1.90 4.00 8.43
N THR A 207 1.24 4.79 9.29
CA THR A 207 0.13 4.27 10.11
C THR A 207 -1.22 4.33 9.40
N ILE A 208 -1.22 4.48 8.12
CA ILE A 208 -2.37 4.43 7.21
C ILE A 208 -1.87 3.85 5.89
N ASP A 209 -2.74 3.23 5.10
CA ASP A 209 -2.37 2.90 3.72
C ASP A 209 -2.23 4.19 2.90
N PRO A 210 -1.03 4.53 2.40
CA PRO A 210 -0.79 5.81 1.76
C PRO A 210 -1.46 5.95 0.38
N ASP A 211 -1.96 4.86 -0.21
CA ASP A 211 -2.63 4.87 -1.51
C ASP A 211 -4.14 5.05 -1.37
N SER A 212 -4.77 4.23 -0.54
CA SER A 212 -6.22 4.24 -0.37
C SER A 212 -6.71 5.10 0.80
N GLY A 213 -5.85 5.44 1.74
CA GLY A 213 -6.25 6.07 2.99
C GLY A 213 -6.95 5.11 3.97
N PHE A 214 -6.74 3.81 3.85
CA PHE A 214 -7.30 2.82 4.76
C PHE A 214 -6.62 2.87 6.13
N GLU A 215 -7.38 3.17 7.18
CA GLU A 215 -6.85 3.52 8.51
C GLU A 215 -6.41 2.32 9.36
N ASN A 216 -6.87 1.10 9.07
CA ASN A 216 -6.65 -0.06 9.94
C ASN A 216 -5.38 -0.86 9.61
N THR A 217 -4.46 -0.28 8.82
CA THR A 217 -3.18 -0.91 8.49
C THR A 217 -1.98 -0.05 8.87
N ILE A 218 -0.84 -0.71 9.06
CA ILE A 218 0.48 -0.09 9.13
C ILE A 218 1.30 -0.70 8.00
N ILE A 219 1.84 0.16 7.13
CA ILE A 219 2.74 -0.23 6.05
C ILE A 219 4.16 0.01 6.52
N ILE A 220 5.00 -1.03 6.50
CA ILE A 220 6.41 -0.95 6.88
C ILE A 220 7.26 -1.27 5.67
N ASN A 221 8.16 -0.35 5.33
CA ASN A 221 9.16 -0.56 4.30
C ASN A 221 10.56 -0.59 4.91
N SER A 222 11.42 -1.44 4.37
CA SER A 222 12.76 -1.66 4.89
C SER A 222 13.80 -1.91 3.80
N ILE A 223 15.02 -1.43 4.05
CA ILE A 223 16.21 -1.66 3.21
C ILE A 223 17.41 -2.03 4.07
N TRP A 224 18.44 -2.57 3.46
CA TRP A 224 19.75 -2.69 4.09
C TRP A 224 20.47 -1.36 4.11
N GLY A 225 21.17 -1.06 5.21
CA GLY A 225 21.99 0.14 5.34
C GLY A 225 21.21 1.38 5.78
N LEU A 226 21.75 2.56 5.44
CA LEU A 226 21.21 3.86 5.79
C LEU A 226 19.93 4.17 5.00
N GLY A 227 18.98 4.88 5.62
CA GLY A 227 17.62 5.11 5.11
C GLY A 227 17.51 6.07 3.93
N GLU A 228 18.58 6.71 3.50
CA GLU A 228 18.53 7.71 2.45
C GLU A 228 18.08 7.13 1.10
N ASN A 229 18.49 5.89 0.78
CA ASN A 229 18.09 5.19 -0.42
C ASN A 229 16.57 4.93 -0.52
N ILE A 230 15.89 4.70 0.59
CA ILE A 230 14.44 4.51 0.58
C ILE A 230 13.70 5.84 0.35
N VAL A 231 14.16 6.92 0.98
CA VAL A 231 13.59 8.26 0.81
C VAL A 231 13.79 8.77 -0.61
N GLN A 232 14.97 8.51 -1.19
CA GLN A 232 15.29 8.88 -2.57
C GLN A 232 14.67 7.94 -3.62
N GLY A 233 14.11 6.78 -3.21
CA GLY A 233 13.52 5.81 -4.13
C GLY A 233 14.51 5.11 -5.05
N THR A 234 15.79 5.05 -4.67
CA THR A 234 16.87 4.46 -5.48
C THR A 234 16.88 2.94 -5.46
N VAL A 235 16.11 2.33 -4.57
CA VAL A 235 16.00 0.88 -4.37
C VAL A 235 14.56 0.46 -4.20
N THR A 236 14.26 -0.81 -4.50
CA THR A 236 12.95 -1.44 -4.23
C THR A 236 13.00 -2.10 -2.84
N PRO A 237 12.29 -1.54 -1.83
CA PRO A 237 12.36 -2.02 -0.45
C PRO A 237 11.58 -3.32 -0.22
N ASP A 238 11.86 -3.99 0.90
CA ASP A 238 10.92 -4.94 1.50
C ASP A 238 9.68 -4.22 1.99
N GLU A 239 8.52 -4.88 1.94
CA GLU A 239 7.25 -4.32 2.39
C GLU A 239 6.47 -5.32 3.25
N TRP A 240 5.90 -4.82 4.35
CA TRP A 240 4.94 -5.54 5.19
C TRP A 240 3.68 -4.73 5.37
N ILE A 241 2.53 -5.41 5.32
CA ILE A 241 1.23 -4.86 5.69
C ILE A 241 0.80 -5.50 7.00
N VAL A 242 0.63 -4.68 8.04
CA VAL A 242 0.27 -5.13 9.38
C VAL A 242 -1.11 -4.61 9.75
N PHE A 243 -1.97 -5.47 10.28
CA PHE A 243 -3.34 -5.15 10.62
C PHE A 243 -3.48 -4.68 12.07
N LYS A 244 -3.88 -3.44 12.28
CA LYS A 244 -3.98 -2.81 13.62
C LYS A 244 -4.95 -3.52 14.58
N PRO A 245 -6.16 -3.94 14.17
CA PRO A 245 -7.11 -4.56 15.10
C PRO A 245 -6.62 -5.84 15.76
N THR A 246 -5.78 -6.62 15.11
CA THR A 246 -5.22 -7.87 15.67
C THR A 246 -3.83 -7.68 16.30
N LEU A 247 -3.18 -6.52 16.11
CA LEU A 247 -1.80 -6.26 16.54
C LEU A 247 -1.56 -6.39 18.05
N THR A 248 -2.58 -6.19 18.87
CA THR A 248 -2.47 -6.31 20.34
C THR A 248 -2.80 -7.71 20.86
N ASN A 249 -3.25 -8.63 20.01
CA ASN A 249 -3.54 -10.01 20.39
C ASN A 249 -2.28 -10.89 20.24
N PRO A 250 -1.68 -11.36 21.32
CA PRO A 250 -0.43 -12.13 21.26
C PRO A 250 -0.60 -13.53 20.66
N ASN A 251 -1.83 -14.01 20.49
CA ASN A 251 -2.13 -15.35 19.99
C ASN A 251 -2.28 -15.40 18.46
N VAL A 252 -2.19 -14.27 17.76
CA VAL A 252 -2.36 -14.20 16.31
C VAL A 252 -1.22 -13.42 15.66
N ASN A 253 -0.96 -13.72 14.40
CA ASN A 253 0.01 -12.98 13.59
C ASN A 253 -0.70 -11.81 12.84
N PRO A 254 -0.43 -10.55 13.18
CA PRO A 254 -1.08 -9.42 12.54
C PRO A 254 -0.54 -9.08 11.16
N ILE A 255 0.49 -9.76 10.66
CA ILE A 255 1.10 -9.50 9.35
C ILE A 255 0.23 -10.13 8.26
N LEU A 256 -0.41 -9.27 7.44
CA LEU A 256 -1.29 -9.69 6.36
C LEU A 256 -0.52 -10.10 5.10
N LYS A 257 0.54 -9.36 4.75
CA LYS A 257 1.32 -9.55 3.52
C LYS A 257 2.79 -9.24 3.76
N ARG A 258 3.66 -9.96 3.06
CA ARG A 258 5.11 -9.73 2.99
C ARG A 258 5.54 -9.71 1.54
N GLN A 259 6.38 -8.73 1.20
CA GLN A 259 6.99 -8.65 -0.12
C GLN A 259 8.48 -8.38 0.04
N CYS A 260 9.32 -9.28 -0.44
CA CYS A 260 10.77 -9.08 -0.48
C CYS A 260 11.12 -8.19 -1.66
N GLY A 261 11.76 -7.06 -1.39
CA GLY A 261 12.26 -6.14 -2.39
C GLY A 261 13.63 -6.57 -2.94
N GLN A 262 14.04 -5.98 -4.05
CA GLN A 262 15.35 -6.28 -4.65
C GLN A 262 16.50 -5.64 -3.88
N LYS A 263 16.27 -4.48 -3.26
CA LYS A 263 17.28 -3.79 -2.42
C LYS A 263 18.65 -3.69 -3.08
N GLU A 264 18.68 -3.23 -4.33
CA GLU A 264 19.81 -3.30 -5.25
C GLU A 264 21.10 -2.71 -4.67
N PHE A 265 20.94 -1.63 -3.90
CA PHE A 265 22.05 -0.91 -3.27
C PHE A 265 21.91 -0.86 -1.76
N THR A 266 23.05 -0.93 -1.06
CA THR A 266 23.16 -0.71 0.38
C THR A 266 24.04 0.53 0.62
N MET A 267 23.52 1.52 1.35
CA MET A 267 24.29 2.70 1.72
C MET A 267 24.99 2.46 3.05
N ILE A 268 26.32 2.56 3.03
CA ILE A 268 27.20 2.28 4.16
C ILE A 268 28.17 3.44 4.41
N TYR A 269 28.83 3.42 5.57
CA TYR A 269 29.96 4.32 5.81
C TYR A 269 31.12 3.99 4.89
N LYS A 270 31.78 5.00 4.37
CA LYS A 270 33.03 4.85 3.63
C LYS A 270 34.13 4.64 4.66
N ASP A 271 34.77 3.49 4.63
CA ASP A 271 35.97 3.28 5.47
C ASP A 271 36.98 4.37 5.23
N ALA A 272 37.55 4.92 6.29
CA ALA A 272 38.58 5.94 6.25
C ALA A 272 39.87 5.35 5.68
N VAL A 273 39.88 4.98 4.40
CA VAL A 273 41.09 4.65 3.65
C VAL A 273 41.70 5.93 3.13
N SER A 274 42.79 6.30 3.79
CA SER A 274 43.73 7.34 3.39
C SER A 274 43.26 8.81 3.44
N GLY A 275 43.54 9.50 4.51
CA GLY A 275 44.20 10.82 4.60
C GLY A 275 43.75 12.04 3.79
N SER A 276 42.67 11.97 3.05
CA SER A 276 42.05 13.11 2.38
C SER A 276 40.74 13.44 3.06
N ALA A 277 40.53 14.69 3.43
CA ALA A 277 39.22 15.22 3.84
C ALA A 277 38.24 14.99 2.70
N ALA A 278 37.53 13.85 2.74
CA ALA A 278 36.59 13.48 1.72
C ALA A 278 35.21 14.09 2.05
N GLU A 279 34.67 14.87 1.13
CA GLU A 279 33.35 15.53 1.25
C GLU A 279 32.20 14.58 1.42
N ASN A 280 32.36 13.25 1.16
CA ASN A 280 31.33 12.23 1.32
C ASN A 280 31.80 11.10 2.24
N THR A 281 31.20 11.02 3.42
CA THR A 281 31.47 9.99 4.44
C THR A 281 30.65 8.72 4.25
N ILE A 282 29.69 8.70 3.31
CA ILE A 282 28.79 7.58 2.97
C ILE A 282 28.93 7.22 1.49
N VAL A 283 28.68 5.95 1.17
CA VAL A 283 28.76 5.42 -0.20
C VAL A 283 27.70 4.33 -0.45
N ASN A 284 27.14 4.29 -1.66
CA ASN A 284 26.32 3.16 -2.11
C ASN A 284 27.23 2.04 -2.62
N THR A 285 26.94 0.83 -2.16
CA THR A 285 27.56 -0.41 -2.62
C THR A 285 26.49 -1.36 -3.13
N ASP A 286 26.82 -2.22 -4.10
CA ASP A 286 25.91 -3.25 -4.56
C ASP A 286 25.55 -4.19 -3.41
N THR A 287 24.26 -4.45 -3.22
CA THR A 287 23.80 -5.46 -2.26
C THR A 287 24.08 -6.85 -2.79
N SER A 288 24.68 -7.72 -1.99
CA SER A 288 24.95 -9.10 -2.40
C SER A 288 23.64 -9.82 -2.78
N LEU A 289 23.69 -10.71 -3.78
CA LEU A 289 22.53 -11.46 -4.25
C LEU A 289 21.85 -12.27 -3.11
N GLU A 290 22.61 -12.73 -2.13
CA GLU A 290 22.07 -13.39 -0.95
C GLU A 290 21.21 -12.44 -0.11
N LYS A 291 21.71 -11.24 0.20
CA LYS A 291 20.96 -10.21 0.95
C LYS A 291 19.74 -9.68 0.19
N GLN A 292 19.82 -9.58 -1.14
CA GLN A 292 18.68 -9.17 -1.95
C GLN A 292 17.49 -10.12 -1.80
N LYS A 293 17.74 -11.42 -1.59
CA LYS A 293 16.72 -12.46 -1.43
C LYS A 293 16.25 -12.66 0.02
N GLN A 294 16.83 -11.95 0.98
CA GLN A 294 16.46 -12.03 2.39
C GLN A 294 15.70 -10.79 2.83
N PHE A 295 14.71 -10.99 3.67
CA PHE A 295 14.07 -9.87 4.37
C PHE A 295 15.05 -9.20 5.32
N SER A 296 15.06 -7.89 5.34
CA SER A 296 15.94 -7.08 6.19
C SER A 296 15.47 -7.01 7.65
N LEU A 297 14.19 -7.34 7.93
CA LEU A 297 13.61 -7.53 9.26
C LEU A 297 12.99 -8.92 9.39
N ASN A 298 12.96 -9.45 10.60
CA ASN A 298 12.16 -10.63 10.95
C ASN A 298 10.77 -10.21 11.46
N ASP A 299 9.83 -11.17 11.54
CA ASP A 299 8.45 -10.92 11.96
C ASP A 299 8.32 -10.29 13.36
N LYS A 300 9.18 -10.64 14.31
CA LYS A 300 9.17 -10.09 15.67
C LYS A 300 9.52 -8.59 15.65
N GLU A 301 10.51 -8.23 14.86
CA GLU A 301 10.93 -6.84 14.67
C GLU A 301 9.83 -6.03 13.97
N VAL A 302 9.18 -6.60 12.94
CA VAL A 302 8.05 -5.98 12.26
C VAL A 302 6.89 -5.74 13.22
N ILE A 303 6.51 -6.73 14.02
CA ILE A 303 5.42 -6.60 15.00
C ILE A 303 5.77 -5.57 16.08
N GLN A 304 7.00 -5.58 16.58
CA GLN A 304 7.47 -4.58 17.56
C GLN A 304 7.40 -3.17 16.99
N LEU A 305 7.89 -2.98 15.77
CA LEU A 305 7.85 -1.68 15.08
C LEU A 305 6.40 -1.22 14.86
N ALA A 306 5.52 -2.13 14.40
CA ALA A 306 4.10 -1.83 14.22
C ALA A 306 3.42 -1.43 15.53
N GLN A 307 3.74 -2.09 16.65
CA GLN A 307 3.25 -1.72 17.98
C GLN A 307 3.71 -0.32 18.40
N TRP A 308 4.95 0.04 18.08
CA TRP A 308 5.47 1.39 18.31
C TRP A 308 4.75 2.42 17.44
N CYS A 309 4.58 2.15 16.15
CA CYS A 309 3.83 3.01 15.23
C CYS A 309 2.40 3.26 15.73
N LEU A 310 1.71 2.23 16.20
CA LEU A 310 0.35 2.37 16.76
C LEU A 310 0.33 3.23 18.03
N LYS A 311 1.35 3.12 18.90
CA LYS A 311 1.47 3.97 20.09
C LYS A 311 1.74 5.44 19.73
N ILE A 312 2.59 5.67 18.72
CA ILE A 312 2.90 7.00 18.18
C ILE A 312 1.63 7.63 17.60
N GLU A 313 0.90 6.90 16.74
CA GLU A 313 -0.37 7.36 16.18
C GLU A 313 -1.38 7.75 17.26
N LYS A 314 -1.54 6.91 18.29
CA LYS A 314 -2.43 7.18 19.42
C LYS A 314 -2.02 8.42 20.21
N HIS A 315 -0.72 8.66 20.38
CA HIS A 315 -0.19 9.84 21.04
C HIS A 315 -0.53 11.12 20.27
N TYR A 316 -0.25 11.15 18.98
CA TYR A 316 -0.50 12.33 18.14
C TYR A 316 -1.95 12.44 17.66
N LYS A 317 -2.77 11.39 17.80
CA LYS A 317 -4.17 11.30 17.34
C LYS A 317 -4.34 11.60 15.84
N LYS A 318 -3.36 11.24 15.05
CA LYS A 318 -3.30 11.44 13.61
C LYS A 318 -2.54 10.29 12.97
N ALA A 319 -2.83 10.01 11.69
CA ALA A 319 -1.99 9.13 10.88
C ALA A 319 -0.57 9.72 10.78
N MET A 320 0.44 8.86 10.85
CA MET A 320 1.84 9.25 10.97
C MET A 320 2.69 8.61 9.87
N ASP A 321 3.68 9.37 9.41
CA ASP A 321 4.82 8.96 8.62
C ASP A 321 6.03 8.90 9.57
N ILE A 322 6.67 7.73 9.66
CA ILE A 322 7.66 7.42 10.69
C ILE A 322 8.93 6.88 10.02
N GLU A 323 10.07 7.49 10.31
CA GLU A 323 11.38 6.97 9.94
C GLU A 323 11.94 6.16 11.12
N TRP A 324 12.46 4.98 10.81
CA TRP A 324 13.05 4.08 11.80
C TRP A 324 14.39 3.52 11.33
N ALA A 325 15.22 3.08 12.27
CA ALA A 325 16.51 2.44 12.00
C ALA A 325 16.77 1.32 13.01
N LYS A 326 17.46 0.27 12.56
CA LYS A 326 17.99 -0.82 13.38
C LYS A 326 19.49 -0.62 13.55
N ASP A 327 19.96 -0.67 14.78
CA ASP A 327 21.37 -0.55 15.08
C ASP A 327 22.07 -1.92 14.97
N GLY A 328 23.07 -2.01 14.12
CA GLY A 328 23.81 -3.25 13.90
C GLY A 328 24.78 -3.64 15.02
N LEU A 329 25.06 -2.75 15.98
CA LEU A 329 25.92 -3.05 17.13
C LEU A 329 25.15 -3.73 18.27
N ASN A 330 23.91 -3.27 18.54
CA ASN A 330 23.09 -3.76 19.64
C ASN A 330 21.81 -4.48 19.18
N ASN A 331 21.53 -4.52 17.86
CA ASN A 331 20.33 -5.10 17.24
C ASN A 331 19.00 -4.48 17.72
N GLN A 332 19.00 -3.27 18.26
CA GLN A 332 17.79 -2.58 18.69
C GLN A 332 17.20 -1.72 17.57
N LEU A 333 15.86 -1.61 17.60
CA LEU A 333 15.13 -0.67 16.75
C LEU A 333 15.07 0.72 17.40
N TYR A 334 15.08 1.75 16.57
CA TYR A 334 14.98 3.14 16.96
C TYR A 334 13.99 3.88 16.07
N ILE A 335 13.24 4.82 16.63
CA ILE A 335 12.47 5.80 15.85
C ILE A 335 13.34 7.04 15.70
N VAL A 336 13.63 7.42 14.47
CA VAL A 336 14.54 8.54 14.19
C VAL A 336 13.83 9.81 13.74
N GLN A 337 12.57 9.70 13.29
CA GLN A 337 11.69 10.83 13.00
C GLN A 337 10.23 10.35 12.97
N ALA A 338 9.28 11.24 13.32
CA ALA A 338 7.86 11.04 13.06
C ALA A 338 7.20 12.37 12.73
N ARG A 339 6.29 12.36 11.75
CA ARG A 339 5.48 13.52 11.34
C ARG A 339 4.06 13.08 10.98
N PRO A 340 3.06 13.98 11.10
CA PRO A 340 1.71 13.69 10.63
C PRO A 340 1.70 13.42 9.12
N GLU A 341 0.91 12.41 8.71
CA GLU A 341 0.60 12.18 7.30
C GLU A 341 -0.33 13.32 6.80
N THR A 342 -0.07 13.86 5.60
CA THR A 342 -0.71 15.10 5.13
C THR A 342 -1.65 14.91 3.94
N VAL A 343 -1.62 13.78 3.25
CA VAL A 343 -2.37 13.55 2.01
C VAL A 343 -3.84 13.19 2.30
N HIS A 344 -4.06 12.17 3.14
CA HIS A 344 -5.40 11.64 3.41
C HIS A 344 -6.15 12.37 4.52
N GLY A 345 -5.47 13.15 5.36
CA GLY A 345 -6.10 13.95 6.42
C GLY A 345 -7.04 15.05 5.93
N LYS A 346 -7.02 15.38 4.63
CA LYS A 346 -7.81 16.47 4.01
C LYS A 346 -8.83 16.00 2.97
N ALA A 347 -8.79 14.72 2.55
CA ALA A 347 -9.67 14.23 1.50
C ALA A 347 -11.13 14.10 1.99
N ASN A 348 -12.08 14.62 1.21
CA ASN A 348 -13.50 14.36 1.45
C ASN A 348 -13.78 12.90 1.06
N LYS A 349 -13.85 12.00 2.06
CA LYS A 349 -14.07 10.56 1.88
C LYS A 349 -15.41 10.19 1.21
N GLN A 350 -16.29 11.17 0.97
CA GLN A 350 -17.66 10.97 0.50
C GLN A 350 -17.85 11.28 -0.99
N LEU A 351 -16.89 11.96 -1.63
CA LEU A 351 -16.92 12.27 -3.05
C LEU A 351 -15.74 11.59 -3.76
N ARG A 352 -16.01 10.76 -4.75
CA ARG A 352 -14.96 10.08 -5.53
C ARG A 352 -15.18 10.19 -7.03
N GLU A 353 -14.08 10.45 -7.74
CA GLU A 353 -13.99 10.30 -9.19
C GLU A 353 -13.59 8.87 -9.53
N ILE A 354 -14.38 8.20 -10.35
CA ILE A 354 -14.08 6.86 -10.86
C ILE A 354 -13.67 6.97 -12.32
N TYR A 355 -12.47 6.51 -12.62
CA TYR A 355 -11.90 6.48 -13.97
C TYR A 355 -12.10 5.09 -14.57
N LYS A 356 -12.62 5.01 -15.80
CA LYS A 356 -12.82 3.74 -16.53
C LYS A 356 -12.29 3.85 -17.95
N LEU A 357 -11.27 3.05 -18.26
CA LEU A 357 -10.71 2.99 -19.60
C LEU A 357 -11.73 2.37 -20.57
N LYS A 358 -11.97 3.04 -21.73
CA LYS A 358 -12.90 2.54 -22.78
C LYS A 358 -12.20 1.72 -23.86
N GLU A 359 -10.93 1.94 -24.03
CA GLU A 359 -10.15 1.36 -25.12
C GLU A 359 -8.92 0.66 -24.54
N LYS A 360 -8.44 -0.38 -25.19
CA LYS A 360 -7.18 -1.02 -24.84
C LYS A 360 -6.23 -0.97 -26.04
N SER A 361 -4.94 -0.85 -25.78
CA SER A 361 -3.88 -0.84 -26.78
C SER A 361 -2.72 -1.70 -26.32
N THR A 362 -1.62 -1.66 -27.05
CA THR A 362 -0.39 -2.38 -26.69
C THR A 362 0.14 -1.89 -25.34
N LEU A 363 0.34 -2.80 -24.41
CA LEU A 363 0.97 -2.51 -23.13
C LEU A 363 2.47 -2.32 -23.35
N LEU A 364 3.00 -1.15 -23.03
CA LEU A 364 4.42 -0.79 -23.20
C LEU A 364 5.24 -1.12 -21.96
N ALA A 365 4.72 -0.77 -20.79
CA ALA A 365 5.37 -1.03 -19.52
C ALA A 365 4.31 -1.20 -18.42
N LYS A 366 4.73 -1.80 -17.29
CA LYS A 366 3.88 -2.03 -16.12
C LYS A 366 4.68 -1.77 -14.85
N GLY A 367 4.07 -1.13 -13.85
CA GLY A 367 4.68 -0.86 -12.56
C GLY A 367 3.64 -0.79 -11.44
N ILE A 368 3.99 -0.16 -10.35
CA ILE A 368 3.09 0.07 -9.21
C ILE A 368 2.27 1.34 -9.47
N ALA A 369 0.95 1.23 -9.48
CA ALA A 369 0.03 2.36 -9.61
C ALA A 369 0.05 3.21 -8.33
N LEU A 370 -0.03 4.52 -8.49
CA LEU A 370 -0.22 5.47 -7.39
C LEU A 370 -1.51 6.26 -7.66
N GLY A 371 -2.51 6.01 -6.81
CA GLY A 371 -3.86 6.48 -7.01
C GLY A 371 -4.67 5.62 -7.98
N ASP A 372 -5.79 6.17 -8.46
CA ASP A 372 -6.83 5.50 -9.24
C ASP A 372 -7.20 6.22 -10.54
N LYS A 373 -6.39 7.20 -10.95
CA LYS A 373 -6.65 8.08 -12.11
C LYS A 373 -6.00 7.58 -13.40
N ILE A 374 -6.41 8.19 -14.50
CA ILE A 374 -5.83 7.98 -15.83
C ILE A 374 -5.35 9.32 -16.37
N ALA A 375 -4.22 9.33 -17.04
CA ALA A 375 -3.71 10.47 -17.77
C ALA A 375 -3.12 10.06 -19.12
N SER A 376 -3.16 10.92 -20.11
CA SER A 376 -2.52 10.69 -21.42
C SER A 376 -1.72 11.91 -21.86
N GLY A 377 -0.69 11.67 -22.63
CA GLY A 377 0.18 12.73 -23.15
C GLY A 377 1.37 12.19 -23.92
N LYS A 378 2.27 13.08 -24.30
CA LYS A 378 3.54 12.70 -24.94
C LYS A 378 4.57 12.37 -23.87
N ALA A 379 5.24 11.25 -24.03
CA ALA A 379 6.32 10.84 -23.17
C ALA A 379 7.55 11.73 -23.34
N ARG A 380 8.10 12.25 -22.25
CA ARG A 380 9.34 12.96 -22.21
C ARG A 380 10.35 12.17 -21.35
N ILE A 381 11.35 11.57 -22.03
CA ILE A 381 12.41 10.87 -21.34
C ILE A 381 13.42 11.90 -20.84
N LEU A 382 13.61 11.94 -19.53
CA LEU A 382 14.57 12.84 -18.87
C LEU A 382 15.53 12.01 -18.02
N ASN A 383 16.83 12.25 -18.16
CA ASN A 383 17.86 11.50 -17.44
C ASN A 383 18.25 12.17 -16.10
N ASN A 384 18.05 13.47 -16.01
CA ASN A 384 18.39 14.26 -14.82
C ASN A 384 17.50 15.52 -14.73
N PRO A 385 17.41 16.17 -13.55
CA PRO A 385 16.56 17.35 -13.34
C PRO A 385 16.98 18.58 -14.18
N GLN A 386 18.23 18.67 -14.60
CA GLN A 386 18.73 19.79 -15.43
C GLN A 386 18.08 19.79 -16.82
N GLU A 387 17.58 18.66 -17.28
CA GLU A 387 16.82 18.53 -18.54
C GLU A 387 15.35 18.96 -18.40
N GLY A 388 14.93 19.46 -17.22
CA GLY A 388 13.54 19.81 -16.92
C GLY A 388 12.92 20.86 -17.86
N ASP A 389 13.72 21.74 -18.46
CA ASP A 389 13.26 22.72 -19.45
C ASP A 389 12.74 22.08 -20.75
N LEU A 390 13.13 20.82 -21.01
CA LEU A 390 12.63 20.07 -22.16
C LEU A 390 11.18 19.59 -21.97
N LEU A 391 10.67 19.53 -20.73
CA LEU A 391 9.29 19.12 -20.44
C LEU A 391 8.31 20.25 -20.75
N GLN A 392 7.35 19.98 -21.62
CA GLN A 392 6.22 20.88 -21.86
C GLN A 392 5.06 20.54 -20.90
N ASN A 393 4.23 21.54 -20.60
CA ASN A 393 3.06 21.34 -19.75
C ASN A 393 2.13 20.26 -20.33
N GLY A 394 1.76 19.28 -19.51
CA GLY A 394 0.89 18.18 -19.91
C GLY A 394 1.61 17.01 -20.58
N GLU A 395 2.94 17.04 -20.71
CA GLU A 395 3.72 15.86 -21.09
C GLU A 395 3.89 14.90 -19.89
N ILE A 396 4.28 13.66 -20.17
CA ILE A 396 4.47 12.60 -19.18
C ILE A 396 5.97 12.38 -18.97
N ILE A 397 6.43 12.54 -17.74
CA ILE A 397 7.82 12.27 -17.38
C ILE A 397 8.07 10.76 -17.41
N VAL A 398 9.15 10.35 -18.09
CA VAL A 398 9.69 8.98 -18.05
C VAL A 398 11.17 9.09 -17.64
N THR A 399 11.51 8.49 -16.49
CA THR A 399 12.88 8.58 -15.94
C THR A 399 13.27 7.32 -15.18
N ASP A 400 14.54 7.17 -14.85
CA ASP A 400 15.02 6.05 -14.04
C ASP A 400 14.54 6.16 -12.59
N VAL A 401 14.74 7.33 -11.98
CA VAL A 401 14.38 7.63 -10.59
C VAL A 401 14.21 9.14 -10.41
N THR A 402 13.41 9.56 -9.42
CA THR A 402 13.31 10.97 -9.05
C THR A 402 13.88 11.22 -7.66
N ASN A 403 14.35 12.45 -7.44
CA ASN A 403 14.77 13.01 -6.16
C ASN A 403 14.12 14.39 -5.96
N PRO A 404 14.28 15.06 -4.82
CA PRO A 404 13.63 16.35 -4.57
C PRO A 404 13.93 17.47 -5.58
N ASP A 405 14.98 17.37 -6.38
CA ASP A 405 15.28 18.35 -7.44
C ASP A 405 14.28 18.26 -8.62
N TRP A 406 13.53 17.17 -8.73
CA TRP A 406 12.50 16.98 -9.73
C TRP A 406 11.16 17.67 -9.40
N ASP A 407 10.93 18.12 -8.16
CA ASP A 407 9.64 18.70 -7.74
C ASP A 407 9.09 19.79 -8.67
N PRO A 408 9.92 20.78 -9.11
CA PRO A 408 9.42 21.82 -10.00
C PRO A 408 9.00 21.30 -11.38
N ILE A 409 9.62 20.19 -11.81
CA ILE A 409 9.35 19.55 -13.10
C ILE A 409 8.09 18.70 -13.00
N MET A 410 7.96 17.92 -11.92
CA MET A 410 6.84 17.03 -11.68
C MET A 410 5.49 17.77 -11.61
N LYS A 411 5.47 19.01 -11.10
CA LYS A 411 4.26 19.87 -11.08
C LYS A 411 3.67 20.18 -12.45
N ARG A 412 4.46 20.13 -13.52
CA ARG A 412 4.04 20.41 -14.90
C ARG A 412 3.62 19.16 -15.67
N ALA A 413 3.94 17.99 -15.13
CA ALA A 413 3.69 16.70 -15.76
C ALA A 413 2.22 16.28 -15.63
N ALA A 414 1.66 15.70 -16.70
CA ALA A 414 0.37 15.02 -16.65
C ALA A 414 0.44 13.68 -15.90
N ALA A 415 1.58 12.97 -16.03
CA ALA A 415 1.88 11.77 -15.28
C ALA A 415 3.39 11.58 -15.10
N ILE A 416 3.78 10.68 -14.19
CA ILE A 416 5.16 10.37 -13.85
C ILE A 416 5.37 8.87 -13.93
N ILE A 417 6.40 8.44 -14.66
CA ILE A 417 6.78 7.04 -14.81
C ILE A 417 8.24 6.89 -14.38
N THR A 418 8.52 5.94 -13.47
CA THR A 418 9.90 5.66 -13.07
C THR A 418 10.24 4.18 -13.21
N ASN A 419 11.49 3.87 -13.61
CA ASN A 419 11.98 2.50 -13.64
C ASN A 419 12.12 1.92 -12.23
N LYS A 420 12.61 2.73 -11.28
CA LYS A 420 12.89 2.35 -9.90
C LYS A 420 11.94 3.02 -8.92
N GLY A 421 11.94 2.51 -7.70
CA GLY A 421 11.16 3.03 -6.59
C GLY A 421 9.94 2.18 -6.24
N GLY A 422 9.48 2.33 -5.02
CA GLY A 422 8.28 1.70 -4.48
C GLY A 422 7.25 2.74 -4.05
N ARG A 423 6.21 2.30 -3.32
CA ARG A 423 5.09 3.14 -2.83
C ARG A 423 5.52 4.29 -1.91
N THR A 424 6.72 4.22 -1.36
CA THR A 424 7.30 5.21 -0.43
C THR A 424 8.42 6.01 -1.05
N SER A 425 8.70 5.85 -2.35
CA SER A 425 9.73 6.61 -3.06
C SER A 425 9.35 8.09 -3.18
N HIS A 426 10.33 8.93 -3.44
CA HIS A 426 10.12 10.35 -3.68
C HIS A 426 9.06 10.62 -4.77
N ALA A 427 9.14 9.91 -5.92
CA ALA A 427 8.12 10.01 -6.97
C ALA A 427 6.71 9.72 -6.44
N ALA A 428 6.58 8.69 -5.59
CA ALA A 428 5.31 8.28 -5.03
C ALA A 428 4.73 9.32 -4.06
N ILE A 429 5.55 9.86 -3.16
CA ILE A 429 5.13 10.86 -2.18
C ILE A 429 4.67 12.14 -2.89
N VAL A 430 5.50 12.65 -3.80
CA VAL A 430 5.20 13.91 -4.52
C VAL A 430 4.00 13.75 -5.45
N ALA A 431 3.84 12.61 -6.13
CA ALA A 431 2.67 12.36 -6.97
C ALA A 431 1.36 12.39 -6.16
N ARG A 432 1.35 11.81 -4.95
CA ARG A 432 0.19 11.87 -4.04
C ARG A 432 -0.08 13.31 -3.56
N GLU A 433 0.94 14.04 -3.17
CA GLU A 433 0.81 15.46 -2.76
C GLU A 433 0.24 16.34 -3.87
N LEU A 434 0.66 16.09 -5.12
CA LEU A 434 0.19 16.83 -6.29
C LEU A 434 -1.15 16.31 -6.83
N GLY A 435 -1.61 15.13 -6.42
CA GLY A 435 -2.76 14.45 -7.02
C GLY A 435 -2.52 14.03 -8.49
N THR A 436 -1.25 13.84 -8.88
CA THR A 436 -0.82 13.50 -10.24
C THR A 436 -0.75 11.99 -10.41
N VAL A 437 -1.12 11.49 -11.59
CA VAL A 437 -1.00 10.06 -11.95
C VAL A 437 0.46 9.65 -11.94
N ALA A 438 0.79 8.55 -11.28
CA ALA A 438 2.14 8.04 -11.35
C ALA A 438 2.22 6.51 -11.34
N VAL A 439 3.23 5.98 -12.03
CA VAL A 439 3.56 4.56 -12.04
C VAL A 439 5.05 4.41 -11.75
N VAL A 440 5.38 3.72 -10.66
CA VAL A 440 6.77 3.55 -10.22
C VAL A 440 7.22 2.10 -10.27
N GLY A 441 8.53 1.87 -10.33
CA GLY A 441 9.07 0.52 -10.35
C GLY A 441 8.78 -0.27 -11.64
N CYS A 442 8.78 0.41 -12.79
CA CYS A 442 8.50 -0.22 -14.08
C CYS A 442 9.65 -1.10 -14.63
N GLY A 443 10.85 -0.97 -14.08
CA GLY A 443 12.03 -1.71 -14.51
C GLY A 443 12.69 -1.14 -15.76
N ASP A 444 12.00 -1.10 -16.87
CA ASP A 444 12.54 -0.80 -18.20
C ASP A 444 11.77 0.25 -19.02
N ALA A 445 10.89 1.03 -18.39
CA ALA A 445 10.05 2.01 -19.08
C ALA A 445 10.85 3.01 -19.95
N THR A 446 12.02 3.44 -19.50
CA THR A 446 12.90 4.36 -20.26
C THR A 446 13.45 3.76 -21.57
N SER A 447 13.47 2.44 -21.69
CA SER A 447 13.86 1.72 -22.91
C SER A 447 12.68 1.23 -23.72
N ALA A 448 11.55 0.91 -23.07
CA ALA A 448 10.34 0.43 -23.72
C ALA A 448 9.53 1.56 -24.39
N ILE A 449 9.62 2.79 -23.85
CA ILE A 449 8.91 3.97 -24.34
C ILE A 449 9.88 4.85 -25.14
N LYS A 450 9.41 5.43 -26.25
CA LYS A 450 10.20 6.36 -27.06
C LYS A 450 9.94 7.80 -26.66
N ASN A 451 10.98 8.63 -26.70
CA ASN A 451 10.81 10.05 -26.45
C ASN A 451 9.85 10.70 -27.46
N GLY A 452 8.83 11.43 -27.00
CA GLY A 452 7.78 12.02 -27.82
C GLY A 452 6.65 11.07 -28.23
N GLN A 453 6.67 9.80 -27.81
CA GLN A 453 5.59 8.84 -28.05
C GLN A 453 4.33 9.24 -27.28
N GLU A 454 3.18 9.17 -27.95
CA GLU A 454 1.88 9.35 -27.29
C GLU A 454 1.54 8.11 -26.49
N ILE A 455 1.25 8.28 -25.21
CA ILE A 455 0.97 7.19 -24.28
C ILE A 455 -0.19 7.52 -23.35
N THR A 456 -0.82 6.49 -22.80
CA THR A 456 -1.83 6.58 -21.73
C THR A 456 -1.35 5.82 -20.51
N VAL A 457 -1.34 6.47 -19.37
CA VAL A 457 -0.97 5.93 -18.06
C VAL A 457 -2.24 5.69 -17.28
N SER A 458 -2.54 4.43 -16.97
CA SER A 458 -3.73 4.03 -16.23
C SER A 458 -3.33 3.48 -14.85
N CYS A 459 -3.81 4.14 -13.80
CA CYS A 459 -3.79 3.66 -12.42
C CYS A 459 -5.17 3.13 -11.97
N ALA A 460 -6.17 3.13 -12.86
CA ALA A 460 -7.55 2.74 -12.54
C ALA A 460 -7.83 1.23 -12.67
N GLU A 461 -6.80 0.42 -12.93
CA GLU A 461 -6.94 -1.02 -13.17
C GLU A 461 -6.37 -1.88 -12.02
N GLY A 462 -6.39 -1.37 -10.81
CA GLY A 462 -5.85 -2.03 -9.61
C GLY A 462 -4.53 -1.42 -9.15
N THR A 463 -3.72 -2.16 -8.39
CA THR A 463 -2.41 -1.66 -7.91
C THR A 463 -1.33 -1.67 -8.98
N ALA A 464 -1.59 -2.33 -10.11
CA ALA A 464 -0.72 -2.30 -11.27
C ALA A 464 -1.00 -1.07 -12.13
N GLY A 465 -0.02 -0.20 -12.26
CA GLY A 465 -0.04 0.90 -13.21
C GLY A 465 0.35 0.39 -14.60
N ASN A 466 -0.53 0.60 -15.56
CA ASN A 466 -0.34 0.17 -16.93
C ASN A 466 -0.04 1.36 -17.84
N ILE A 467 0.97 1.24 -18.69
CA ILE A 467 1.34 2.25 -19.67
C ILE A 467 1.02 1.68 -21.07
N TYR A 468 0.07 2.30 -21.74
CA TYR A 468 -0.42 1.88 -23.06
C TYR A 468 0.10 2.79 -24.17
N ASP A 469 0.29 2.23 -25.36
CA ASP A 469 0.59 2.99 -26.57
C ASP A 469 -0.63 3.78 -27.06
N GLY A 470 -0.44 5.05 -27.40
CA GLY A 470 -1.48 5.94 -27.91
C GLY A 470 -2.30 6.67 -26.86
N LEU A 471 -3.11 7.63 -27.33
CA LEU A 471 -4.04 8.43 -26.51
C LEU A 471 -5.38 7.69 -26.43
N LEU A 472 -5.61 6.93 -25.36
CA LEU A 472 -6.82 6.15 -25.16
C LEU A 472 -7.93 7.01 -24.53
N LYS A 473 -9.19 6.62 -24.75
CA LYS A 473 -10.36 7.29 -24.17
C LYS A 473 -10.77 6.61 -22.86
N TRP A 474 -11.23 7.42 -21.91
CA TRP A 474 -11.79 6.96 -20.63
C TRP A 474 -13.00 7.82 -20.23
N ASP A 475 -13.81 7.25 -19.33
CA ASP A 475 -14.89 7.98 -18.65
C ASP A 475 -14.44 8.38 -17.24
N ILE A 476 -14.98 9.51 -16.76
CA ILE A 476 -14.88 9.96 -15.38
C ILE A 476 -16.31 10.08 -14.85
N THR A 477 -16.61 9.39 -13.75
CA THR A 477 -17.89 9.48 -13.05
C THR A 477 -17.65 9.96 -11.62
N GLU A 478 -18.30 11.06 -11.22
CA GLU A 478 -18.29 11.49 -9.82
C GLU A 478 -19.37 10.75 -9.05
N GLN A 479 -19.02 10.20 -7.89
CA GLN A 479 -19.94 9.53 -6.97
C GLN A 479 -19.89 10.18 -5.60
N ASP A 480 -21.05 10.68 -5.13
CA ASP A 480 -21.24 11.23 -3.79
C ASP A 480 -22.03 10.26 -2.92
N PHE A 481 -21.41 9.81 -1.82
CA PHE A 481 -21.99 8.84 -0.88
C PHE A 481 -22.56 9.50 0.39
N SER A 482 -22.50 10.82 0.50
CA SER A 482 -22.85 11.56 1.75
C SER A 482 -24.30 11.41 2.19
N ALA A 483 -25.20 11.26 1.23
CA ALA A 483 -26.64 11.18 1.48
C ALA A 483 -27.22 9.76 1.37
N LEU A 484 -26.39 8.76 1.04
CA LEU A 484 -26.85 7.40 0.76
C LEU A 484 -27.24 6.67 2.06
N LYS A 485 -28.50 6.27 2.17
CA LYS A 485 -28.99 5.42 3.27
C LYS A 485 -28.71 3.94 2.95
N MET A 486 -28.34 3.16 3.97
CA MET A 486 -28.20 1.73 3.79
C MET A 486 -29.56 1.02 3.88
N PRO A 487 -29.89 0.12 2.95
CA PRO A 487 -31.12 -0.68 2.98
C PRO A 487 -31.08 -1.80 4.04
N GLU A 488 -32.23 -2.43 4.28
CA GLU A 488 -32.34 -3.62 5.15
C GLU A 488 -31.77 -4.86 4.46
N THR A 489 -31.99 -5.03 3.16
CA THR A 489 -31.34 -6.05 2.34
C THR A 489 -29.86 -5.65 2.15
N HIS A 490 -28.95 -6.51 2.56
CA HIS A 490 -27.52 -6.19 2.61
C HIS A 490 -26.89 -6.04 1.22
N PRO A 491 -26.44 -4.83 0.79
CA PRO A 491 -25.64 -4.68 -0.41
C PRO A 491 -24.21 -5.12 -0.11
N MET A 492 -23.75 -6.13 -0.81
CA MET A 492 -22.41 -6.69 -0.68
C MET A 492 -21.62 -6.51 -1.99
N LEU A 493 -20.31 -6.73 -1.94
CA LEU A 493 -19.44 -6.66 -3.10
C LEU A 493 -19.12 -8.05 -3.66
N ILE A 494 -18.99 -8.12 -4.98
CA ILE A 494 -18.27 -9.18 -5.69
C ILE A 494 -16.83 -8.69 -5.87
N LEU A 495 -15.85 -9.42 -5.34
CA LEU A 495 -14.48 -9.03 -5.35
C LEU A 495 -13.59 -10.15 -5.92
N SER A 496 -12.86 -9.84 -6.97
CA SER A 496 -11.92 -10.77 -7.59
C SER A 496 -10.46 -10.36 -7.36
N ASP A 497 -10.18 -9.04 -7.33
CA ASP A 497 -8.84 -8.49 -7.13
C ASP A 497 -8.63 -8.05 -5.68
N PRO A 498 -7.82 -8.79 -4.89
CA PRO A 498 -7.52 -8.43 -3.50
C PRO A 498 -6.82 -7.07 -3.35
N GLU A 499 -6.10 -6.63 -4.36
CA GLU A 499 -5.31 -5.40 -4.29
C GLU A 499 -6.20 -4.14 -4.23
N ARG A 500 -7.45 -4.24 -4.70
CA ARG A 500 -8.44 -3.16 -4.59
C ARG A 500 -9.25 -3.17 -3.29
N ALA A 501 -9.01 -4.13 -2.40
CA ALA A 501 -9.86 -4.34 -1.24
C ALA A 501 -9.90 -3.12 -0.30
N PHE A 502 -8.77 -2.49 -0.02
CA PHE A 502 -8.71 -1.33 0.87
C PHE A 502 -9.47 -0.12 0.31
N GLU A 503 -9.35 0.13 -0.99
CA GLU A 503 -10.12 1.15 -1.69
C GLU A 503 -11.62 0.84 -1.61
N LEU A 504 -12.03 -0.35 -2.06
CA LEU A 504 -13.44 -0.75 -2.19
C LEU A 504 -14.15 -0.89 -0.83
N SER A 505 -13.43 -1.19 0.24
CA SER A 505 -13.99 -1.27 1.58
C SER A 505 -14.55 0.05 2.09
N GLN A 506 -14.09 1.16 1.54
CA GLN A 506 -14.54 2.51 1.92
C GLN A 506 -15.85 2.93 1.24
N TYR A 507 -16.31 2.17 0.23
CA TYR A 507 -17.64 2.35 -0.34
C TYR A 507 -18.74 1.88 0.64
N PRO A 508 -19.96 2.44 0.56
CA PRO A 508 -21.09 1.93 1.34
C PRO A 508 -21.36 0.46 1.01
N ASN A 509 -21.20 -0.44 1.97
CA ASN A 509 -21.37 -1.89 1.78
C ASN A 509 -21.63 -2.59 3.11
N GLN A 510 -22.07 -3.87 3.04
CA GLN A 510 -22.22 -4.76 4.19
C GLN A 510 -21.27 -5.97 4.15
N GLY A 511 -20.20 -5.90 3.36
CA GLY A 511 -19.18 -6.93 3.25
C GLY A 511 -18.99 -7.45 1.82
N VAL A 512 -18.36 -8.62 1.70
CA VAL A 512 -18.07 -9.28 0.42
C VAL A 512 -18.92 -10.57 0.34
N GLY A 513 -19.87 -10.60 -0.58
CA GLY A 513 -20.74 -11.78 -0.77
C GLY A 513 -20.11 -12.82 -1.70
N LEU A 514 -19.13 -12.44 -2.50
CA LEU A 514 -18.32 -13.36 -3.30
C LEU A 514 -16.90 -12.85 -3.45
N MET A 515 -15.96 -13.52 -2.80
CA MET A 515 -14.55 -13.41 -3.13
C MET A 515 -14.12 -14.62 -3.96
N ARG A 516 -13.55 -14.37 -5.14
CA ARG A 516 -13.05 -15.41 -6.05
C ARG A 516 -11.57 -15.65 -5.85
N MET A 517 -11.19 -16.86 -5.34
CA MET A 517 -9.75 -17.20 -5.18
C MET A 517 -9.03 -17.35 -6.51
N GLU A 518 -9.74 -17.69 -7.58
CA GLU A 518 -9.17 -17.99 -8.89
C GLU A 518 -8.29 -16.85 -9.41
N PHE A 519 -8.67 -15.61 -9.12
CA PHE A 519 -7.86 -14.45 -9.49
C PHE A 519 -6.48 -14.46 -8.80
N ALA A 520 -6.44 -14.72 -7.49
CA ALA A 520 -5.18 -14.82 -6.74
C ALA A 520 -4.34 -16.01 -7.24
N ILE A 521 -4.97 -17.15 -7.54
CA ILE A 521 -4.28 -18.33 -8.03
C ILE A 521 -3.69 -18.07 -9.43
N SER A 522 -4.46 -17.48 -10.35
CA SER A 522 -4.01 -17.25 -11.73
C SER A 522 -2.99 -16.13 -11.86
N ASN A 523 -3.15 -15.03 -11.11
CA ASN A 523 -2.33 -13.82 -11.34
C ASN A 523 -1.14 -13.72 -10.38
N THR A 524 -1.28 -14.21 -9.14
CA THR A 524 -0.23 -14.11 -8.12
C THR A 524 0.55 -15.42 -7.98
N ILE A 525 -0.14 -16.53 -7.77
CA ILE A 525 0.49 -17.85 -7.53
C ILE A 525 0.98 -18.45 -8.84
N LYS A 526 0.13 -18.47 -9.87
CA LYS A 526 0.37 -18.94 -11.23
C LYS A 526 0.65 -20.44 -11.38
N ILE A 527 0.95 -21.15 -10.32
CA ILE A 527 1.37 -22.56 -10.30
C ILE A 527 0.17 -23.43 -9.97
N HIS A 528 -0.01 -24.52 -10.71
CA HIS A 528 -1.00 -25.54 -10.40
C HIS A 528 -0.68 -26.19 -9.04
N PRO A 529 -1.64 -26.32 -8.10
CA PRO A 529 -1.37 -26.82 -6.75
C PRO A 529 -0.68 -28.19 -6.72
N LEU A 530 -1.09 -29.11 -7.60
CA LEU A 530 -0.47 -30.44 -7.67
C LEU A 530 0.97 -30.42 -8.22
N ALA A 531 1.36 -29.39 -8.98
CA ALA A 531 2.74 -29.21 -9.40
C ALA A 531 3.70 -28.97 -8.22
N LEU A 532 3.16 -28.44 -7.13
CA LEU A 532 3.89 -28.26 -5.86
C LEU A 532 3.83 -29.50 -4.96
N CYS A 533 2.76 -30.31 -5.07
CA CYS A 533 2.58 -31.52 -4.26
C CYS A 533 3.30 -32.75 -4.84
N GLU A 534 3.38 -32.85 -6.17
CA GLU A 534 3.85 -34.02 -6.91
C GLU A 534 4.81 -33.63 -8.06
N PRO A 535 5.90 -32.87 -7.79
CA PRO A 535 6.77 -32.26 -8.80
C PRO A 535 7.47 -33.30 -9.71
N GLU A 536 7.50 -34.56 -9.30
CA GLU A 536 8.08 -35.66 -10.06
C GLU A 536 7.32 -35.96 -11.37
N LYS A 537 6.03 -35.64 -11.45
CA LYS A 537 5.21 -35.84 -12.65
C LYS A 537 5.55 -34.85 -13.77
N ILE A 538 6.18 -33.72 -13.45
CA ILE A 538 6.58 -32.72 -14.43
C ILE A 538 7.84 -33.22 -15.16
N THR A 539 7.75 -33.41 -16.45
CA THR A 539 8.88 -33.87 -17.29
C THR A 539 9.64 -32.72 -17.95
N ASP A 540 9.01 -31.56 -18.12
CA ASP A 540 9.58 -30.36 -18.75
C ASP A 540 10.52 -29.61 -17.78
N LYS A 541 11.80 -29.47 -18.20
CA LYS A 541 12.84 -28.79 -17.42
C LYS A 541 12.60 -27.27 -17.29
N ASN A 542 12.01 -26.63 -18.30
CA ASN A 542 11.76 -25.19 -18.29
C ASN A 542 10.69 -24.88 -17.24
N ILE A 543 9.61 -25.66 -17.21
CA ILE A 543 8.54 -25.53 -16.22
C ILE A 543 9.07 -25.78 -14.81
N LYS A 544 9.95 -26.79 -14.60
CA LYS A 544 10.62 -26.99 -13.31
C LYS A 544 11.44 -25.79 -12.89
N SER A 545 12.18 -25.19 -13.82
CA SER A 545 12.99 -24.00 -13.54
C SER A 545 12.12 -22.78 -13.21
N GLU A 546 10.99 -22.61 -13.91
CA GLU A 546 10.05 -21.53 -13.66
C GLU A 546 9.39 -21.66 -12.27
N ILE A 547 8.97 -22.88 -11.90
CA ILE A 547 8.43 -23.16 -10.55
C ILE A 547 9.49 -22.88 -9.49
N ALA A 548 10.72 -23.34 -9.70
CA ALA A 548 11.82 -23.10 -8.75
C ALA A 548 12.12 -21.61 -8.57
N ALA A 549 12.05 -20.81 -9.64
CA ALA A 549 12.25 -19.37 -9.57
C ALA A 549 11.11 -18.65 -8.79
N LEU A 550 9.86 -19.05 -8.99
CA LEU A 550 8.71 -18.47 -8.29
C LEU A 550 8.68 -18.87 -6.80
N THR A 551 9.15 -20.07 -6.47
CA THR A 551 9.16 -20.59 -5.11
C THR A 551 10.51 -20.38 -4.40
N GLU A 552 11.40 -19.57 -5.01
CA GLU A 552 12.69 -19.25 -4.43
C GLU A 552 12.53 -18.62 -3.04
N GLY A 553 13.31 -19.04 -2.07
CA GLY A 553 13.23 -18.61 -0.67
C GLY A 553 12.27 -19.45 0.21
N TYR A 554 11.51 -20.37 -0.36
CA TYR A 554 10.68 -21.31 0.38
C TYR A 554 11.38 -22.68 0.51
N GLU A 555 11.59 -23.16 1.75
CA GLU A 555 12.13 -24.52 1.97
C GLU A 555 11.19 -25.61 1.44
N ASP A 556 9.87 -25.40 1.58
CA ASP A 556 8.82 -26.24 1.01
C ASP A 556 8.01 -25.41 0.00
N PRO A 557 8.09 -25.71 -1.30
CA PRO A 557 7.33 -24.99 -2.33
C PRO A 557 5.81 -24.94 -2.09
N LYS A 558 5.23 -25.89 -1.34
CA LYS A 558 3.80 -25.85 -0.97
C LYS A 558 3.46 -24.65 -0.09
N LYS A 559 4.39 -24.20 0.77
CA LYS A 559 4.20 -23.01 1.59
C LYS A 559 4.03 -21.74 0.76
N TYR A 560 4.66 -21.65 -0.42
CA TYR A 560 4.44 -20.55 -1.34
C TYR A 560 2.98 -20.41 -1.73
N PHE A 561 2.32 -21.50 -2.13
CA PHE A 561 0.89 -21.50 -2.46
C PHE A 561 0.04 -21.08 -1.25
N ILE A 562 0.28 -21.70 -0.10
CA ILE A 562 -0.46 -21.46 1.14
C ILE A 562 -0.33 -19.99 1.55
N ASP A 563 0.88 -19.46 1.56
CA ASP A 563 1.16 -18.09 2.00
C ASP A 563 0.56 -17.07 1.05
N LYS A 564 0.77 -17.22 -0.25
CA LYS A 564 0.25 -16.26 -1.24
C LYS A 564 -1.28 -16.26 -1.31
N LEU A 565 -1.92 -17.42 -1.18
CA LEU A 565 -3.38 -17.48 -1.11
C LEU A 565 -3.89 -16.88 0.22
N ALA A 566 -3.24 -17.18 1.34
CA ALA A 566 -3.59 -16.63 2.64
C ALA A 566 -3.44 -15.10 2.66
N GLU A 567 -2.33 -14.55 2.12
CA GLU A 567 -2.10 -13.11 1.99
C GLU A 567 -3.23 -12.43 1.20
N ALA A 568 -3.62 -13.00 0.05
CA ALA A 568 -4.68 -12.46 -0.79
C ALA A 568 -6.04 -12.41 -0.06
N VAL A 569 -6.40 -13.50 0.62
CA VAL A 569 -7.65 -13.57 1.39
C VAL A 569 -7.59 -12.67 2.63
N ALA A 570 -6.44 -12.61 3.31
CA ALA A 570 -6.26 -11.80 4.51
C ALA A 570 -6.39 -10.29 4.23
N ILE A 571 -5.86 -9.81 3.10
CA ILE A 571 -6.04 -8.40 2.68
C ILE A 571 -7.52 -8.07 2.53
N VAL A 572 -8.31 -8.92 1.86
CA VAL A 572 -9.75 -8.70 1.72
C VAL A 572 -10.46 -8.80 3.07
N ALA A 573 -10.16 -9.82 3.87
CA ALA A 573 -10.78 -9.99 5.18
C ALA A 573 -10.49 -8.82 6.12
N ALA A 574 -9.27 -8.30 6.13
CA ALA A 574 -8.87 -7.14 6.93
C ALA A 574 -9.52 -5.85 6.44
N ALA A 575 -9.62 -5.64 5.12
CA ALA A 575 -10.24 -4.47 4.52
C ALA A 575 -11.72 -4.32 4.94
N PHE A 576 -12.44 -5.42 5.02
CA PHE A 576 -13.87 -5.43 5.35
C PHE A 576 -14.17 -5.74 6.83
N TYR A 577 -13.14 -6.01 7.64
CA TYR A 577 -13.34 -6.32 9.07
C TYR A 577 -14.12 -5.22 9.82
N PRO A 578 -15.12 -5.57 10.68
CA PRO A 578 -15.60 -6.91 11.05
C PRO A 578 -16.72 -7.48 10.15
N LYS A 579 -17.03 -6.83 9.02
CA LYS A 579 -18.05 -7.29 8.07
C LYS A 579 -17.65 -8.63 7.46
N GLU A 580 -18.65 -9.44 7.11
CA GLU A 580 -18.42 -10.77 6.56
C GLU A 580 -17.77 -10.75 5.16
N VAL A 581 -16.89 -11.72 4.93
CA VAL A 581 -16.27 -11.98 3.63
C VAL A 581 -16.50 -13.45 3.29
N ILE A 582 -17.30 -13.71 2.26
CA ILE A 582 -17.61 -15.07 1.79
C ILE A 582 -16.60 -15.42 0.69
N VAL A 583 -15.69 -16.33 1.01
CA VAL A 583 -14.64 -16.79 0.11
C VAL A 583 -15.08 -18.09 -0.57
N ARG A 584 -15.24 -18.05 -1.88
CA ARG A 584 -15.53 -19.24 -2.66
C ARG A 584 -14.25 -20.07 -2.82
N MET A 585 -14.29 -21.36 -2.45
CA MET A 585 -13.23 -22.31 -2.76
C MET A 585 -13.06 -22.40 -4.27
N SER A 586 -11.87 -22.77 -4.75
CA SER A 586 -11.52 -22.64 -6.17
C SER A 586 -12.46 -23.39 -7.12
N ASP A 587 -13.02 -22.71 -8.12
CA ASP A 587 -14.00 -23.24 -9.08
C ASP A 587 -13.45 -23.24 -10.52
N PHE A 588 -12.17 -23.60 -10.68
CA PHE A 588 -11.61 -23.78 -12.01
C PHE A 588 -12.15 -25.02 -12.70
N LYS A 589 -12.38 -24.89 -13.99
CA LYS A 589 -12.59 -26.02 -14.88
C LYS A 589 -11.25 -26.68 -15.22
N SER A 590 -11.26 -27.93 -15.67
CA SER A 590 -10.05 -28.67 -16.03
C SER A 590 -9.19 -27.96 -17.09
N ASN A 591 -9.79 -27.34 -18.09
CA ASN A 591 -9.07 -26.55 -19.09
C ASN A 591 -8.46 -25.26 -18.54
N GLU A 592 -9.08 -24.65 -17.52
CA GLU A 592 -8.54 -23.45 -16.86
C GLU A 592 -7.34 -23.82 -15.95
N TYR A 593 -7.47 -24.88 -15.16
CA TYR A 593 -6.37 -25.42 -14.37
C TYR A 593 -5.17 -25.86 -15.22
N ALA A 594 -5.44 -26.46 -16.41
CA ALA A 594 -4.41 -26.88 -17.33
C ALA A 594 -3.52 -25.71 -17.82
N ASN A 595 -4.04 -24.48 -17.82
CA ASN A 595 -3.31 -23.27 -18.20
C ASN A 595 -2.37 -22.73 -17.11
N LEU A 596 -2.50 -23.18 -15.86
CA LEU A 596 -1.53 -22.85 -14.81
C LEU A 596 -0.20 -23.54 -15.06
N ILE A 597 0.89 -22.95 -14.55
CA ILE A 597 2.25 -23.50 -14.70
C ILE A 597 2.27 -24.95 -14.15
N GLY A 598 2.61 -25.90 -15.03
CA GLY A 598 2.61 -27.32 -14.73
C GLY A 598 1.24 -28.00 -14.85
N GLY A 599 0.12 -27.27 -14.99
CA GLY A 599 -1.24 -27.82 -14.98
C GLY A 599 -1.50 -28.90 -16.05
N GLN A 600 -0.89 -28.76 -17.21
CA GLN A 600 -1.03 -29.73 -18.31
C GLN A 600 -0.59 -31.18 -17.96
N PHE A 601 0.20 -31.37 -16.91
CA PHE A 601 0.65 -32.70 -16.44
C PHE A 601 -0.33 -33.38 -15.49
N TYR A 602 -1.32 -32.64 -14.99
CA TYR A 602 -2.25 -33.10 -13.96
C TYR A 602 -3.69 -33.10 -14.42
N GLU A 603 -4.08 -32.21 -15.33
CA GLU A 603 -5.48 -32.06 -15.69
C GLU A 603 -5.92 -33.01 -16.80
N PRO A 604 -7.09 -33.66 -16.64
CA PRO A 604 -7.67 -34.49 -17.69
C PRO A 604 -8.21 -33.64 -18.83
N LYS A 605 -8.20 -34.18 -20.04
CA LYS A 605 -8.93 -33.59 -21.16
C LYS A 605 -10.38 -34.02 -21.09
N GLU A 606 -11.29 -33.08 -20.94
CA GLU A 606 -12.72 -33.30 -20.91
C GLU A 606 -13.38 -32.71 -22.15
N GLU A 607 -14.42 -33.36 -22.66
CA GLU A 607 -15.22 -32.88 -23.80
C GLU A 607 -16.06 -31.65 -23.40
N ASN A 608 -16.57 -31.61 -22.16
CA ASN A 608 -17.36 -30.52 -21.63
C ASN A 608 -16.89 -30.15 -20.20
N PRO A 609 -15.82 -29.36 -20.04
CA PRO A 609 -15.30 -28.96 -18.74
C PRO A 609 -16.30 -28.15 -17.89
N MET A 610 -17.31 -27.50 -18.53
CA MET A 610 -18.30 -26.69 -17.84
C MET A 610 -19.15 -27.51 -16.85
N ILE A 611 -19.47 -28.73 -17.19
CA ILE A 611 -20.25 -29.66 -16.36
C ILE A 611 -19.44 -30.89 -15.90
N GLY A 612 -18.15 -30.85 -16.14
CA GLY A 612 -17.20 -31.92 -15.84
C GLY A 612 -16.65 -31.89 -14.40
N PHE A 613 -15.35 -32.13 -14.27
CA PHE A 613 -14.63 -32.23 -13.01
C PHE A 613 -14.29 -30.84 -12.45
N ARG A 614 -15.24 -30.22 -11.77
CA ARG A 614 -15.12 -28.89 -11.15
C ARG A 614 -15.84 -28.83 -9.80
N GLY A 615 -15.52 -27.84 -8.97
CA GLY A 615 -16.16 -27.57 -7.69
C GLY A 615 -16.03 -28.74 -6.72
N ALA A 616 -17.10 -29.02 -5.99
CA ALA A 616 -17.16 -30.00 -4.91
C ALA A 616 -16.54 -31.37 -5.26
N SER A 617 -16.80 -31.88 -6.46
CA SER A 617 -16.31 -33.20 -6.90
C SER A 617 -14.77 -33.31 -6.94
N ARG A 618 -14.08 -32.18 -7.10
CA ARG A 618 -12.61 -32.15 -7.08
C ARG A 618 -12.02 -32.34 -5.70
N TYR A 619 -12.64 -31.73 -4.69
CA TYR A 619 -12.01 -31.51 -3.38
C TYR A 619 -11.79 -32.81 -2.61
N TYR A 620 -12.70 -33.77 -2.69
CA TYR A 620 -12.60 -35.07 -2.03
C TYR A 620 -12.05 -36.19 -2.95
N SER A 621 -11.85 -35.88 -4.24
CA SER A 621 -11.30 -36.85 -5.20
C SER A 621 -9.82 -37.13 -4.92
N ASP A 622 -9.39 -38.39 -4.97
CA ASP A 622 -7.98 -38.77 -4.89
C ASP A 622 -7.13 -38.08 -5.95
N PHE A 623 -7.75 -37.62 -7.03
CA PHE A 623 -7.08 -36.91 -8.10
C PHE A 623 -6.62 -35.51 -7.69
N TYR A 624 -7.37 -34.79 -6.82
CA TYR A 624 -7.08 -33.38 -6.49
C TYR A 624 -7.01 -33.05 -5.00
N ARG A 625 -7.41 -33.97 -4.08
CA ARG A 625 -7.49 -33.68 -2.63
C ARG A 625 -6.21 -33.07 -2.04
N LYS A 626 -5.03 -33.40 -2.59
CA LYS A 626 -3.76 -32.78 -2.15
C LYS A 626 -3.71 -31.29 -2.49
N GLY A 627 -4.26 -30.88 -3.64
CA GLY A 627 -4.39 -29.45 -4.01
C GLY A 627 -5.38 -28.73 -3.10
N PHE A 628 -6.54 -29.36 -2.84
CA PHE A 628 -7.54 -28.82 -1.92
C PHE A 628 -7.02 -28.69 -0.48
N ALA A 629 -6.15 -29.58 -0.04
CA ALA A 629 -5.49 -29.45 1.25
C ALA A 629 -4.69 -28.16 1.39
N LEU A 630 -4.02 -27.71 0.32
CA LEU A 630 -3.30 -26.42 0.35
C LEU A 630 -4.24 -25.22 0.49
N GLU A 631 -5.42 -25.27 -0.15
CA GLU A 631 -6.46 -24.24 0.00
C GLU A 631 -6.97 -24.22 1.44
N CYS A 632 -7.25 -25.39 2.03
CA CYS A 632 -7.69 -25.50 3.43
C CYS A 632 -6.64 -24.96 4.40
N GLU A 633 -5.37 -25.27 4.19
CA GLU A 633 -4.27 -24.74 5.02
C GLU A 633 -4.19 -23.21 4.92
N ALA A 634 -4.37 -22.63 3.73
CA ALA A 634 -4.40 -21.18 3.56
C ALA A 634 -5.57 -20.54 4.34
N MET A 635 -6.76 -21.14 4.30
CA MET A 635 -7.93 -20.64 5.05
C MET A 635 -7.75 -20.78 6.57
N LYS A 636 -7.13 -21.87 7.05
CA LYS A 636 -6.73 -22.01 8.46
C LYS A 636 -5.77 -20.91 8.88
N LYS A 637 -4.78 -20.63 8.06
CA LYS A 637 -3.80 -19.56 8.34
C LYS A 637 -4.50 -18.20 8.49
N VAL A 638 -5.39 -17.85 7.57
CA VAL A 638 -6.17 -16.60 7.64
C VAL A 638 -7.02 -16.52 8.91
N ARG A 639 -7.79 -17.57 9.20
CA ARG A 639 -8.73 -17.54 10.31
C ARG A 639 -8.07 -17.72 11.67
N ASN A 640 -7.22 -18.73 11.81
CA ASN A 640 -6.70 -19.13 13.12
C ASN A 640 -5.37 -18.45 13.45
N GLU A 641 -4.46 -18.31 12.47
CA GLU A 641 -3.14 -17.71 12.73
C GLU A 641 -3.20 -16.18 12.65
N MET A 642 -3.92 -15.61 11.66
CA MET A 642 -4.04 -14.16 11.51
C MET A 642 -5.25 -13.57 12.28
N GLY A 643 -6.16 -14.42 12.76
CA GLY A 643 -7.31 -14.02 13.59
C GLY A 643 -8.45 -13.34 12.83
N LEU A 644 -8.55 -13.53 11.50
CA LEU A 644 -9.57 -12.93 10.65
C LEU A 644 -10.82 -13.83 10.56
N LEU A 645 -11.57 -13.91 11.66
CA LEU A 645 -12.72 -14.81 11.83
C LEU A 645 -13.97 -14.38 11.04
N ASN A 646 -13.95 -13.19 10.42
CA ASN A 646 -15.02 -12.71 9.53
C ASN A 646 -15.03 -13.39 8.15
N VAL A 647 -14.05 -14.24 7.85
CA VAL A 647 -14.01 -15.08 6.65
C VAL A 647 -14.98 -16.25 6.82
N LYS A 648 -15.90 -16.42 5.86
CA LYS A 648 -16.75 -17.59 5.66
C LYS A 648 -16.33 -18.30 4.40
N LEU A 649 -16.56 -19.60 4.30
CA LEU A 649 -16.21 -20.38 3.12
C LEU A 649 -17.46 -20.77 2.34
N MET A 650 -17.34 -20.89 1.02
CA MET A 650 -18.44 -21.27 0.15
C MET A 650 -17.98 -22.36 -0.82
N ILE A 651 -18.78 -23.43 -0.88
CA ILE A 651 -18.54 -24.58 -1.75
C ILE A 651 -19.27 -24.38 -3.06
N PRO A 652 -18.55 -24.26 -4.21
CA PRO A 652 -19.14 -24.15 -5.53
C PRO A 652 -19.50 -25.52 -6.12
N PHE A 653 -20.42 -25.52 -7.02
CA PHE A 653 -20.78 -26.64 -7.92
C PHE A 653 -20.94 -28.00 -7.21
N CYS A 654 -21.72 -27.99 -6.11
CA CYS A 654 -21.99 -29.15 -5.30
C CYS A 654 -23.29 -29.82 -5.82
N ARG A 655 -23.19 -30.93 -6.51
CA ARG A 655 -24.32 -31.53 -7.27
C ARG A 655 -25.31 -32.32 -6.40
N THR A 656 -24.82 -32.98 -5.36
CA THR A 656 -25.58 -33.88 -4.50
C THR A 656 -25.28 -33.63 -3.02
N ILE A 657 -26.13 -34.11 -2.14
CA ILE A 657 -25.94 -34.06 -0.69
C ILE A 657 -24.69 -34.85 -0.30
N GLU A 658 -24.47 -36.01 -0.90
CA GLU A 658 -23.26 -36.82 -0.66
C GLU A 658 -21.98 -36.10 -1.02
N GLU A 659 -21.93 -35.32 -2.13
CA GLU A 659 -20.78 -34.45 -2.45
C GLU A 659 -20.58 -33.43 -1.33
N GLY A 660 -21.65 -32.83 -0.82
CA GLY A 660 -21.58 -31.88 0.30
C GLY A 660 -21.02 -32.51 1.57
N GLU A 661 -21.50 -33.68 1.95
CA GLU A 661 -20.98 -34.44 3.09
C GLU A 661 -19.49 -34.78 2.93
N ASN A 662 -19.09 -35.27 1.75
CA ASN A 662 -17.70 -35.61 1.44
C ASN A 662 -16.77 -34.40 1.51
N VAL A 663 -17.19 -33.25 1.00
CA VAL A 663 -16.39 -32.00 1.06
C VAL A 663 -16.22 -31.52 2.51
N LEU A 664 -17.29 -31.50 3.31
CA LEU A 664 -17.22 -31.12 4.72
C LEU A 664 -16.34 -32.08 5.54
N ALA A 665 -16.39 -33.37 5.21
CA ALA A 665 -15.50 -34.37 5.79
C ALA A 665 -14.04 -34.11 5.41
N GLU A 666 -13.76 -33.78 4.15
CA GLU A 666 -12.40 -33.46 3.67
C GLU A 666 -11.87 -32.15 4.29
N MET A 667 -12.72 -31.14 4.43
CA MET A 667 -12.39 -29.91 5.16
C MET A 667 -12.04 -30.20 6.62
N THR A 668 -12.85 -31.04 7.27
CA THR A 668 -12.62 -31.49 8.66
C THR A 668 -11.27 -32.22 8.80
N ASN A 669 -10.96 -33.14 7.87
CA ASN A 669 -9.69 -33.87 7.82
C ASN A 669 -8.49 -32.91 7.70
N ASN A 670 -8.68 -31.78 7.04
CA ASN A 670 -7.68 -30.71 6.90
C ASN A 670 -7.76 -29.67 8.03
N GLY A 671 -8.59 -29.89 9.07
CA GLY A 671 -8.68 -29.03 10.27
C GLY A 671 -9.56 -27.79 10.12
N LEU A 672 -10.38 -27.70 9.06
CA LEU A 672 -11.42 -26.68 8.90
C LEU A 672 -12.77 -27.32 9.30
N VAL A 673 -13.15 -27.19 10.55
CA VAL A 673 -14.36 -27.82 11.11
C VAL A 673 -15.46 -26.77 11.20
N GLN A 674 -16.58 -27.01 10.53
CA GLN A 674 -17.77 -26.17 10.59
C GLN A 674 -18.20 -25.93 12.05
N GLY A 675 -18.55 -24.68 12.39
CA GLY A 675 -18.89 -24.24 13.74
C GLY A 675 -17.72 -23.94 14.67
N ILE A 676 -16.53 -24.55 14.45
CA ILE A 676 -15.35 -24.26 15.29
C ILE A 676 -14.81 -22.87 14.98
N ASN A 677 -14.53 -22.09 16.01
CA ASN A 677 -14.15 -20.66 15.90
C ASN A 677 -15.16 -19.84 15.06
N GLY A 678 -16.44 -20.25 15.07
CA GLY A 678 -17.48 -19.58 14.31
C GLY A 678 -17.36 -19.75 12.78
N LEU A 679 -16.66 -20.78 12.29
CA LEU A 679 -16.58 -21.06 10.86
C LEU A 679 -17.97 -21.43 10.33
N GLN A 680 -18.46 -20.64 9.39
CA GLN A 680 -19.65 -20.93 8.60
C GLN A 680 -19.25 -21.38 7.20
N VAL A 681 -19.89 -22.43 6.72
CA VAL A 681 -19.69 -22.97 5.38
C VAL A 681 -20.99 -22.83 4.58
N TYR A 682 -20.94 -22.06 3.52
CA TYR A 682 -22.04 -21.83 2.59
C TYR A 682 -21.95 -22.80 1.41
N VAL A 683 -23.07 -23.05 0.76
CA VAL A 683 -23.09 -23.74 -0.53
C VAL A 683 -23.60 -22.78 -1.61
N MET A 684 -23.00 -22.85 -2.80
CA MET A 684 -23.51 -22.13 -3.96
C MET A 684 -24.67 -22.89 -4.58
N ILE A 685 -25.82 -22.23 -4.64
CA ILE A 685 -27.04 -22.74 -5.29
C ILE A 685 -27.01 -22.31 -6.74
N GLU A 686 -26.45 -23.15 -7.59
CA GLU A 686 -26.21 -22.84 -9.00
C GLU A 686 -26.53 -24.00 -9.97
N ILE A 687 -27.04 -25.10 -9.43
CA ILE A 687 -27.46 -26.28 -10.17
C ILE A 687 -28.95 -26.55 -9.84
N PRO A 688 -29.82 -26.86 -10.79
CA PRO A 688 -31.22 -27.16 -10.49
C PRO A 688 -31.45 -28.22 -9.42
N SER A 689 -30.55 -29.22 -9.29
CA SER A 689 -30.59 -30.22 -8.22
C SER A 689 -30.46 -29.59 -6.83
N ASN A 690 -29.70 -28.50 -6.68
CA ASN A 690 -29.57 -27.79 -5.40
C ASN A 690 -30.92 -27.23 -4.94
N VAL A 691 -31.72 -26.70 -5.87
CA VAL A 691 -33.03 -26.13 -5.57
C VAL A 691 -34.03 -27.22 -5.24
N LEU A 692 -34.02 -28.32 -6.01
CA LEU A 692 -34.91 -29.47 -5.76
C LEU A 692 -34.66 -30.12 -4.39
N MET A 693 -33.42 -30.11 -3.92
CA MET A 693 -32.98 -30.68 -2.64
C MET A 693 -32.59 -29.60 -1.62
N ALA A 694 -33.08 -28.37 -1.78
CA ALA A 694 -32.66 -27.23 -0.95
C ALA A 694 -32.89 -27.45 0.55
N ALA A 695 -33.98 -28.17 0.92
CA ALA A 695 -34.24 -28.51 2.32
C ALA A 695 -33.16 -29.40 2.95
N GLU A 696 -32.58 -30.33 2.18
CA GLU A 696 -31.50 -31.19 2.66
C GLU A 696 -30.14 -30.43 2.70
N PHE A 697 -29.86 -29.59 1.70
CA PHE A 697 -28.72 -28.70 1.72
C PHE A 697 -28.79 -27.72 2.89
N ALA A 698 -30.00 -27.23 3.27
CA ALA A 698 -30.17 -26.33 4.41
C ALA A 698 -29.85 -26.96 5.76
N LYS A 699 -29.94 -28.30 5.88
CA LYS A 699 -29.51 -29.01 7.10
C LYS A 699 -27.99 -29.20 7.19
N LEU A 700 -27.29 -29.11 6.06
CA LEU A 700 -25.86 -29.42 5.95
C LEU A 700 -25.01 -28.17 5.98
N PHE A 701 -25.47 -27.06 5.39
CA PHE A 701 -24.72 -25.80 5.23
C PHE A 701 -25.34 -24.65 6.03
N ASP A 702 -24.49 -23.68 6.44
CA ASP A 702 -24.90 -22.54 7.26
C ASP A 702 -25.56 -21.41 6.46
N GLY A 703 -25.55 -21.47 5.14
CA GLY A 703 -26.16 -20.47 4.28
C GLY A 703 -26.10 -20.85 2.81
N PHE A 704 -26.89 -20.13 2.03
CA PHE A 704 -26.97 -20.25 0.57
C PHE A 704 -26.41 -18.98 -0.11
N SER A 705 -25.69 -19.17 -1.21
CA SER A 705 -25.36 -18.12 -2.15
C SER A 705 -25.81 -18.53 -3.54
N ILE A 706 -26.76 -17.81 -4.10
CA ILE A 706 -27.33 -18.13 -5.41
C ILE A 706 -26.38 -17.67 -6.50
N GLY A 707 -25.84 -18.61 -7.27
CA GLY A 707 -25.03 -18.37 -8.47
C GLY A 707 -25.91 -18.30 -9.71
N SER A 708 -26.57 -17.15 -9.96
CA SER A 708 -27.60 -17.03 -11.00
C SER A 708 -27.08 -17.32 -12.41
N ASN A 709 -25.79 -17.08 -12.69
CA ASN A 709 -25.23 -17.35 -14.01
C ASN A 709 -25.23 -18.84 -14.36
N ASP A 710 -24.64 -19.67 -13.50
CA ASP A 710 -24.60 -21.12 -13.73
C ASP A 710 -26.00 -21.75 -13.54
N LEU A 711 -26.80 -21.25 -12.60
CA LEU A 711 -28.20 -21.69 -12.44
C LEU A 711 -29.00 -21.43 -13.72
N THR A 712 -28.86 -20.27 -14.35
CA THR A 712 -29.55 -19.96 -15.62
C THR A 712 -29.07 -20.86 -16.73
N GLN A 713 -27.76 -21.02 -16.89
CA GLN A 713 -27.15 -21.87 -17.90
C GLN A 713 -27.66 -23.31 -17.82
N LEU A 714 -27.68 -23.89 -16.61
CA LEU A 714 -28.07 -25.29 -16.40
C LEU A 714 -29.57 -25.48 -16.42
N THR A 715 -30.35 -24.48 -15.99
CA THR A 715 -31.83 -24.53 -16.08
C THR A 715 -32.30 -24.51 -17.54
N LEU A 716 -31.66 -23.67 -18.37
CA LEU A 716 -32.02 -23.53 -19.77
C LEU A 716 -31.31 -24.56 -20.68
N GLY A 717 -30.34 -25.30 -20.14
CA GLY A 717 -29.56 -26.30 -20.88
C GLY A 717 -28.74 -25.71 -22.03
N LEU A 718 -28.12 -24.54 -21.80
CA LEU A 718 -27.32 -23.83 -22.79
C LEU A 718 -25.91 -23.52 -22.27
N ASP A 719 -25.00 -23.32 -23.18
CA ASP A 719 -23.66 -22.80 -22.89
C ASP A 719 -23.63 -21.27 -23.17
N ARG A 720 -23.49 -20.48 -22.10
CA ARG A 720 -23.45 -18.99 -22.18
C ARG A 720 -22.27 -18.45 -22.99
N ASP A 721 -21.18 -19.22 -23.08
CA ASP A 721 -19.97 -18.83 -23.80
C ASP A 721 -20.03 -19.21 -25.30
N SER A 722 -21.07 -19.96 -25.71
CA SER A 722 -21.30 -20.33 -27.12
C SER A 722 -21.94 -19.18 -27.89
N ALA A 723 -21.23 -18.60 -28.83
CA ALA A 723 -21.73 -17.52 -29.70
C ALA A 723 -23.03 -17.87 -30.42
N LEU A 724 -23.33 -19.17 -30.63
CA LEU A 724 -24.51 -19.65 -31.37
C LEU A 724 -25.79 -19.62 -30.52
N VAL A 725 -25.69 -19.76 -29.21
CA VAL A 725 -26.87 -19.89 -28.33
C VAL A 725 -26.86 -18.90 -27.14
N SER A 726 -25.82 -18.10 -26.97
CA SER A 726 -25.73 -17.14 -25.88
C SER A 726 -26.88 -16.11 -25.85
N TYR A 727 -27.50 -15.83 -26.99
CA TYR A 727 -28.66 -14.95 -27.07
C TYR A 727 -29.90 -15.48 -26.33
N LEU A 728 -29.96 -16.79 -26.00
CA LEU A 728 -30.99 -17.41 -25.20
C LEU A 728 -30.73 -17.26 -23.69
N PHE A 729 -29.53 -16.84 -23.29
CA PHE A 729 -29.21 -16.65 -21.90
C PHE A 729 -29.99 -15.47 -21.34
N ASN A 730 -30.88 -15.76 -20.40
CA ASN A 730 -31.71 -14.74 -19.76
C ASN A 730 -31.99 -15.11 -18.31
N GLU A 731 -31.35 -14.40 -17.37
CA GLU A 731 -31.56 -14.62 -15.93
C GLU A 731 -32.98 -14.24 -15.47
N GLU A 732 -33.70 -13.40 -16.23
CA GLU A 732 -35.11 -13.08 -15.97
C GLU A 732 -36.12 -14.16 -16.47
N ASN A 733 -35.59 -15.24 -17.03
CA ASN A 733 -36.50 -16.33 -17.46
C ASN A 733 -37.39 -16.82 -16.30
N PRO A 734 -38.73 -17.02 -16.52
CA PRO A 734 -39.64 -17.44 -15.47
C PRO A 734 -39.22 -18.73 -14.75
N ALA A 735 -38.58 -19.69 -15.44
CA ALA A 735 -38.07 -20.91 -14.82
C ALA A 735 -36.92 -20.62 -13.85
N VAL A 736 -36.03 -19.71 -14.21
CA VAL A 736 -34.91 -19.29 -13.33
C VAL A 736 -35.44 -18.55 -12.12
N LYS A 737 -36.32 -17.55 -12.31
CA LYS A 737 -36.98 -16.82 -11.21
C LYS A 737 -37.75 -17.75 -10.27
N TYR A 738 -38.40 -18.77 -10.80
CA TYR A 738 -39.09 -19.78 -9.98
C TYR A 738 -38.10 -20.54 -9.08
N LEU A 739 -36.98 -20.99 -9.60
CA LEU A 739 -35.96 -21.69 -8.82
C LEU A 739 -35.34 -20.79 -7.74
N ILE A 740 -35.06 -19.54 -8.06
CA ILE A 740 -34.55 -18.55 -7.10
C ILE A 740 -35.55 -18.33 -5.96
N LYS A 741 -36.83 -18.14 -6.30
CA LYS A 741 -37.90 -17.96 -5.32
C LYS A 741 -38.05 -19.17 -4.37
N GLU A 742 -38.07 -20.39 -4.89
CA GLU A 742 -38.11 -21.59 -4.05
C GLU A 742 -36.88 -21.72 -3.16
N THR A 743 -35.69 -21.37 -3.64
CA THR A 743 -34.43 -21.31 -2.82
C THR A 743 -34.58 -20.38 -1.64
N ILE A 744 -35.03 -19.13 -1.88
CA ILE A 744 -35.23 -18.13 -0.82
C ILE A 744 -36.25 -18.61 0.20
N LYS A 745 -37.40 -19.15 -0.26
CA LYS A 745 -38.44 -19.68 0.60
C LYS A 745 -37.93 -20.78 1.52
N VAL A 746 -37.16 -21.74 0.99
CA VAL A 746 -36.58 -22.82 1.79
C VAL A 746 -35.57 -22.26 2.80
N ALA A 747 -34.67 -21.35 2.39
CA ALA A 747 -33.71 -20.75 3.30
C ALA A 747 -34.39 -20.04 4.48
N LYS A 748 -35.47 -19.30 4.22
CA LYS A 748 -36.26 -18.63 5.27
C LYS A 748 -36.96 -19.64 6.21
N HIS A 749 -37.44 -20.77 5.67
CA HIS A 749 -38.05 -21.81 6.49
C HIS A 749 -37.08 -22.49 7.45
N TYR A 750 -35.80 -22.65 7.01
CA TYR A 750 -34.71 -23.23 7.82
C TYR A 750 -33.91 -22.20 8.60
N GLU A 751 -34.28 -20.91 8.54
CA GLU A 751 -33.65 -19.80 9.24
C GLU A 751 -32.15 -19.66 8.92
N ILE A 752 -31.74 -20.05 7.69
CA ILE A 752 -30.38 -19.84 7.19
C ILE A 752 -30.33 -18.61 6.27
N LYS A 753 -29.17 -17.96 6.22
CA LYS A 753 -28.98 -16.82 5.34
C LYS A 753 -28.97 -17.22 3.87
N VAL A 754 -29.55 -16.38 3.03
CA VAL A 754 -29.52 -16.52 1.58
C VAL A 754 -29.13 -15.20 0.89
N GLY A 755 -28.09 -15.28 0.08
CA GLY A 755 -27.65 -14.17 -0.78
C GLY A 755 -27.61 -14.55 -2.25
N LEU A 756 -27.44 -13.56 -3.12
CA LEU A 756 -27.20 -13.77 -4.55
C LEU A 756 -25.89 -13.08 -4.95
N CYS A 757 -25.08 -13.78 -5.73
CA CYS A 757 -23.77 -13.29 -6.20
C CYS A 757 -23.60 -13.39 -7.74
N GLY A 758 -24.69 -13.30 -8.48
CA GLY A 758 -24.70 -13.28 -9.94
C GLY A 758 -24.62 -11.88 -10.54
N GLN A 759 -24.60 -11.81 -11.86
CA GLN A 759 -24.43 -10.55 -12.60
C GLN A 759 -25.74 -9.75 -12.71
N ALA A 760 -26.90 -10.43 -12.79
CA ALA A 760 -28.18 -9.82 -13.10
C ALA A 760 -28.55 -8.60 -12.24
N PRO A 761 -28.38 -8.59 -10.90
CA PRO A 761 -28.70 -7.41 -10.08
C PRO A 761 -27.87 -6.17 -10.42
N SER A 762 -26.66 -6.35 -10.96
CA SER A 762 -25.79 -5.25 -11.38
C SER A 762 -26.27 -4.60 -12.68
N ASP A 763 -26.87 -5.39 -13.58
CA ASP A 763 -27.25 -4.97 -14.92
C ASP A 763 -28.75 -4.66 -15.05
N ILE A 764 -29.59 -5.31 -14.22
CA ILE A 764 -31.05 -5.29 -14.34
C ILE A 764 -31.71 -4.84 -13.02
N PRO A 765 -32.15 -3.57 -12.90
CA PRO A 765 -32.78 -3.06 -11.66
C PRO A 765 -34.02 -3.83 -11.22
N GLU A 766 -34.84 -4.30 -12.16
CA GLU A 766 -36.07 -5.08 -11.90
C GLU A 766 -35.75 -6.43 -11.25
N PHE A 767 -34.58 -7.00 -11.54
CA PHE A 767 -34.15 -8.25 -10.93
C PHE A 767 -33.80 -8.04 -9.44
N ALA A 768 -33.13 -6.92 -9.09
CA ALA A 768 -32.90 -6.57 -7.69
C ALA A 768 -34.22 -6.37 -6.93
N ALA A 769 -35.21 -5.69 -7.56
CA ALA A 769 -36.54 -5.51 -6.97
C ALA A 769 -37.28 -6.86 -6.73
N PHE A 770 -37.19 -7.79 -7.66
CA PHE A 770 -37.71 -9.13 -7.50
C PHE A 770 -37.10 -9.85 -6.28
N LEU A 771 -35.79 -9.84 -6.14
CA LEU A 771 -35.09 -10.47 -5.01
C LEU A 771 -35.50 -9.88 -3.66
N VAL A 772 -35.64 -8.56 -3.55
CA VAL A 772 -36.10 -7.87 -2.34
C VAL A 772 -37.53 -8.29 -2.00
N GLN A 773 -38.45 -8.38 -3.00
CA GLN A 773 -39.81 -8.79 -2.80
C GLN A 773 -39.93 -10.23 -2.29
N GLU A 774 -39.05 -11.14 -2.73
CA GLU A 774 -38.99 -12.52 -2.25
C GLU A 774 -38.28 -12.63 -0.88
N GLY A 775 -37.68 -11.52 -0.35
CA GLY A 775 -37.11 -11.47 0.99
C GLY A 775 -35.71 -11.98 1.11
N ILE A 776 -34.86 -11.80 0.09
CA ILE A 776 -33.46 -12.17 0.14
C ILE A 776 -32.69 -11.36 1.21
N ASP A 777 -31.65 -11.96 1.85
CA ASP A 777 -30.88 -11.30 2.90
C ASP A 777 -29.79 -10.38 2.35
N SER A 778 -29.16 -10.77 1.23
CA SER A 778 -28.08 -9.98 0.64
C SER A 778 -28.05 -10.08 -0.88
N ILE A 779 -27.63 -9.00 -1.52
CA ILE A 779 -27.39 -8.93 -2.96
C ILE A 779 -25.97 -8.42 -3.18
N SER A 780 -25.19 -9.18 -3.93
CA SER A 780 -23.81 -8.80 -4.23
C SER A 780 -23.72 -8.14 -5.61
N PHE A 781 -23.01 -7.02 -5.65
CA PHE A 781 -22.82 -6.20 -6.85
C PHE A 781 -21.35 -6.14 -7.25
N ASN A 782 -21.09 -5.99 -8.53
CA ASN A 782 -19.79 -5.51 -8.97
C ASN A 782 -19.53 -4.11 -8.43
N PRO A 783 -18.27 -3.71 -8.22
CA PRO A 783 -17.94 -2.41 -7.63
C PRO A 783 -18.56 -1.21 -8.36
N ASP A 784 -18.61 -1.25 -9.68
CA ASP A 784 -19.17 -0.20 -10.54
C ASP A 784 -20.71 -0.10 -10.48
N ALA A 785 -21.38 -1.17 -10.09
CA ALA A 785 -22.85 -1.21 -9.96
C ALA A 785 -23.35 -1.03 -8.51
N LEU A 786 -22.46 -1.02 -7.51
CA LEU A 786 -22.84 -1.06 -6.10
C LEU A 786 -23.78 0.07 -5.70
N ILE A 787 -23.46 1.31 -6.04
CA ILE A 787 -24.24 2.50 -5.62
C ILE A 787 -25.62 2.46 -6.26
N LYS A 788 -25.68 2.21 -7.56
CA LYS A 788 -26.97 2.07 -8.25
C LYS A 788 -27.78 0.89 -7.71
N GLY A 789 -27.10 -0.20 -7.34
CA GLY A 789 -27.70 -1.34 -6.68
C GLY A 789 -28.35 -0.98 -5.34
N ILE A 790 -27.67 -0.19 -4.51
CA ILE A 790 -28.20 0.30 -3.23
C ILE A 790 -29.46 1.14 -3.46
N GLU A 791 -29.45 2.07 -4.41
CA GLU A 791 -30.63 2.87 -4.78
C GLU A 791 -31.80 2.00 -5.21
N ASN A 792 -31.55 0.99 -6.07
CA ASN A 792 -32.58 0.06 -6.56
C ASN A 792 -33.19 -0.77 -5.41
N ILE A 793 -32.37 -1.25 -4.47
CA ILE A 793 -32.83 -1.97 -3.26
C ILE A 793 -33.73 -1.06 -2.43
N LEU A 794 -33.29 0.19 -2.14
CA LEU A 794 -34.08 1.13 -1.35
C LEU A 794 -35.44 1.41 -1.99
N GLU A 795 -35.46 1.62 -3.31
CA GLU A 795 -36.73 1.83 -4.05
C GLU A 795 -37.67 0.62 -3.95
N ALA A 796 -37.09 -0.59 -4.07
CA ALA A 796 -37.86 -1.84 -3.94
C ALA A 796 -38.43 -2.04 -2.53
N GLU A 797 -37.64 -1.79 -1.49
CA GLU A 797 -38.09 -1.86 -0.08
C GLU A 797 -39.22 -0.87 0.21
N HIS A 798 -39.13 0.35 -0.31
CA HIS A 798 -40.19 1.36 -0.18
C HIS A 798 -41.51 0.92 -0.86
N LYS A 799 -41.43 0.30 -2.04
CA LYS A 799 -42.61 -0.22 -2.75
C LYS A 799 -43.23 -1.38 -1.98
N THR A 800 -42.42 -2.29 -1.48
CA THR A 800 -42.91 -3.49 -0.73
C THR A 800 -43.62 -3.10 0.57
N LYS A 801 -43.03 -2.14 1.34
CA LYS A 801 -43.64 -1.62 2.59
C LYS A 801 -45.00 -0.93 2.34
N ARG A 802 -45.17 -0.17 1.25
CA ARG A 802 -46.45 0.43 0.86
C ARG A 802 -47.51 -0.57 0.51
N THR A 803 -47.12 -1.71 -0.08
CA THR A 803 -48.08 -2.76 -0.46
C THR A 803 -48.60 -3.55 0.76
N ILE A 804 -47.81 -3.65 1.84
CA ILE A 804 -48.21 -4.32 3.08
C ILE A 804 -49.10 -3.42 3.97
N THR A 805 -49.00 -2.10 3.83
CA THR A 805 -49.74 -1.10 4.61
C THR A 805 -51.08 -0.68 3.97
N ASN A 806 -51.37 -1.08 2.75
CA ASN A 806 -52.68 -0.94 2.04
C ASN A 806 -53.39 -2.29 1.96
#